data_086a3c0c5169ee34c9acfa07ac1ab657
#
_entry.id   086a3c0c5169ee34c9acfa07ac1ab657
#
_cell.length_a   1.000
_cell.length_b   1.000
_cell.length_c   1.000
_cell.angle_alpha   90.00
_cell.angle_beta   90.00
_cell.angle_gamma   90.00
#
_symmetry.space_group_name_H-M   'P 1'
#
loop_
_entity.id
_entity.type
_entity.pdbx_description
1 polymer ?
#
loop_
_entity_poly.entity_id
_entity_poly.type
_entity_poly.pdbx_seq_one_letter_code
_entity_poly.pdbx_strand_id
1 'polypeptide(L)'
;NRNKSVLVLCPKKLSENWNTYKGNYINNPIATDRLRYDVLYHTDLSREHGQSNGIDLDRLNWGNYDLVVIDESHNFRNGGEVSGEDAKENRYLKLLNKVVRAGVRTKVLMLSATPVNNKFIDLKNQLALAYEGDASQMNKKLDTTKSIDEIFRQAQKAFNAWSKLPADERTTDELLRTLDFDFFELLDSVTIARSRKHIEKYYNTSDIGKFPERLPPISLRPCLTDLNDAINYNDIYNLLMSLSLTIYTPSNYIMPSKLAKYIDITHHKGNSLTQQGREEGIRRLMSINLLKRLESSVASFRLTIDRIKKLINDTIGTIKNYQSGDCVLNLTEISGAEDFDYDDQNTDFFSVGKKIKIDLADMDYVSWMRELEKDAENLELLSVMIADITPEHDTKLQTLFDLIRKKIEQPINPGNKKIIIFTAFSDTADYLFANVSKFAKENFGLETAEITGTVDGKATIPKLRADLNTVLTCFSPVSKGKSVLLPGSTDELDILIATDCISEGQNLQDCDYLINYDVHWNPVRIIQRFGRIDRIGSKNDHIQLVNFWPDMDLDEYINLKSRVETRMKISVMTSTGDDDLINAEEKGDLEYRRAQLKRLQEEVVDIEDMTSGISIMDLGLNEFRLDLLEYMKRHEDIETAPKGLHTVVAQTEDAPAGVIFVLRNINNSVNIDNRNRIHPFYMVYISEEGEIACDYLNPKRLLDTMRLLCRGKGEPCAELCT
;
A
#
# COMPACT_ATOMS: atom_id res chain seq x y z
N ASN A 1 14.35 -10.05 -26.13
CA ASN A 1 15.04 -10.82 -25.09
C ASN A 1 15.62 -12.16 -25.58
N ARG A 2 15.53 -12.51 -26.88
CA ARG A 2 15.96 -13.85 -27.40
C ARG A 2 17.38 -14.26 -26.99
N ASN A 3 18.27 -13.30 -26.79
CA ASN A 3 19.68 -13.53 -26.46
C ASN A 3 20.08 -12.87 -25.11
N LYS A 4 19.12 -12.57 -24.26
CA LYS A 4 19.37 -11.90 -22.99
C LYS A 4 18.86 -12.76 -21.84
N SER A 5 19.65 -12.80 -20.77
CA SER A 5 19.27 -13.43 -19.52
C SER A 5 18.41 -12.45 -18.70
N VAL A 6 17.22 -12.86 -18.34
CA VAL A 6 16.24 -12.00 -17.65
C VAL A 6 15.81 -12.63 -16.33
N LEU A 7 15.87 -11.86 -15.27
CA LEU A 7 15.34 -12.22 -13.95
C LEU A 7 14.09 -11.37 -13.66
N VAL A 8 13.02 -12.01 -13.24
CA VAL A 8 11.85 -11.37 -12.67
C VAL A 8 11.84 -11.61 -11.17
N LEU A 9 11.84 -10.54 -10.39
CA LEU A 9 11.67 -10.55 -8.94
C LEU A 9 10.27 -10.06 -8.60
N CYS A 10 9.47 -10.88 -7.96
CA CYS A 10 8.09 -10.55 -7.60
C CYS A 10 7.72 -11.07 -6.21
N PRO A 11 6.63 -10.59 -5.60
CA PRO A 11 6.00 -11.27 -4.48
C PRO A 11 5.61 -12.71 -4.84
N LYS A 12 5.78 -13.66 -3.91
CA LYS A 12 5.51 -15.10 -4.17
C LYS A 12 4.11 -15.33 -4.74
N LYS A 13 3.11 -14.61 -4.27
CA LYS A 13 1.71 -14.70 -4.72
C LYS A 13 1.47 -14.28 -6.18
N LEU A 14 2.42 -13.55 -6.79
CA LEU A 14 2.35 -13.10 -8.19
C LEU A 14 3.15 -14.00 -9.15
N SER A 15 3.84 -15.00 -8.64
CA SER A 15 4.72 -15.84 -9.46
C SER A 15 3.99 -16.54 -10.60
N GLU A 16 2.77 -17.03 -10.39
CA GLU A 16 1.98 -17.70 -11.42
C GLU A 16 1.60 -16.76 -12.58
N ASN A 17 1.31 -15.49 -12.28
CA ASN A 17 1.06 -14.50 -13.32
C ASN A 17 2.27 -14.38 -14.26
N TRP A 18 3.49 -14.38 -13.71
CA TRP A 18 4.72 -14.32 -14.48
C TRP A 18 5.05 -15.66 -15.14
N ASN A 19 4.84 -16.79 -14.46
CA ASN A 19 5.08 -18.13 -15.01
C ASN A 19 4.23 -18.42 -16.23
N THR A 20 3.00 -17.90 -16.30
CA THR A 20 2.09 -18.04 -17.45
C THR A 20 2.73 -17.62 -18.76
N TYR A 21 3.46 -16.52 -18.79
CA TYR A 21 4.04 -15.97 -20.04
C TYR A 21 5.35 -16.64 -20.45
N LYS A 22 6.02 -17.39 -19.59
CA LYS A 22 7.24 -18.13 -19.96
C LYS A 22 6.99 -19.58 -20.37
N GLY A 23 5.87 -20.14 -19.93
CA GLY A 23 5.55 -21.55 -20.12
C GLY A 23 4.83 -21.83 -21.44
N ASN A 24 4.77 -23.11 -21.80
CA ASN A 24 3.94 -23.61 -22.90
C ASN A 24 2.48 -23.82 -22.44
N TYR A 25 1.99 -22.97 -21.56
CA TYR A 25 0.62 -23.01 -21.09
C TYR A 25 -0.35 -22.63 -22.22
N ILE A 26 -1.47 -23.30 -22.28
CA ILE A 26 -2.51 -23.05 -23.28
C ILE A 26 -3.11 -21.62 -23.14
N ASN A 27 -3.05 -21.05 -21.94
CA ASN A 27 -3.51 -19.69 -21.64
C ASN A 27 -2.44 -18.61 -21.82
N ASN A 28 -1.26 -18.94 -22.37
CA ASN A 28 -0.25 -17.93 -22.68
C ASN A 28 -0.61 -17.18 -23.96
N PRO A 29 -1.10 -15.93 -23.90
CA PRO A 29 -1.54 -15.18 -25.08
C PRO A 29 -0.39 -14.74 -26.00
N ILE A 30 0.86 -14.78 -25.49
CA ILE A 30 2.08 -14.39 -26.22
C ILE A 30 3.05 -15.56 -26.39
N ALA A 31 2.53 -16.79 -26.48
CA ALA A 31 3.34 -18.00 -26.63
C ALA A 31 4.26 -17.95 -27.87
N THR A 32 3.82 -17.27 -28.95
CA THR A 32 4.60 -17.06 -30.19
C THR A 32 5.90 -16.28 -29.95
N ASP A 33 5.96 -15.42 -28.92
CA ASP A 33 7.15 -14.62 -28.60
C ASP A 33 8.26 -15.43 -27.91
N ARG A 34 7.93 -16.62 -27.43
CA ARG A 34 8.87 -17.56 -26.79
C ARG A 34 9.74 -16.90 -25.72
N LEU A 35 9.10 -16.20 -24.82
CA LEU A 35 9.77 -15.49 -23.71
C LEU A 35 10.47 -16.50 -22.79
N ARG A 36 11.73 -16.19 -22.42
CA ARG A 36 12.51 -16.98 -21.47
C ARG A 36 13.04 -16.05 -20.41
N TYR A 37 12.70 -16.33 -19.15
CA TYR A 37 13.19 -15.61 -17.98
C TYR A 37 13.04 -16.47 -16.74
N ASP A 38 13.83 -16.19 -15.74
CA ASP A 38 13.73 -16.79 -14.42
C ASP A 38 12.79 -15.98 -13.55
N VAL A 39 12.00 -16.63 -12.69
CA VAL A 39 11.10 -15.98 -11.74
C VAL A 39 11.51 -16.40 -10.34
N LEU A 40 11.89 -15.42 -9.52
CA LEU A 40 12.24 -15.59 -8.11
C LEU A 40 11.45 -14.62 -7.26
N TYR A 41 11.43 -14.88 -5.95
CA TYR A 41 10.67 -14.07 -5.01
C TYR A 41 11.57 -13.01 -4.35
N HIS A 42 10.98 -11.89 -3.92
CA HIS A 42 11.70 -10.89 -3.12
C HIS A 42 12.39 -11.50 -1.89
N THR A 43 11.75 -12.53 -1.27
CA THR A 43 12.28 -13.23 -0.11
C THR A 43 13.48 -14.11 -0.42
N ASP A 44 13.67 -14.53 -1.68
CA ASP A 44 14.81 -15.37 -2.06
C ASP A 44 16.13 -14.64 -1.98
N LEU A 45 16.11 -13.30 -2.11
CA LEU A 45 17.29 -12.47 -1.85
C LEU A 45 17.84 -12.63 -0.43
N SER A 46 17.00 -13.02 0.55
CA SER A 46 17.42 -13.26 1.94
C SER A 46 17.84 -14.71 2.20
N ARG A 47 17.70 -15.59 1.19
CA ARG A 47 18.06 -17.01 1.28
C ARG A 47 19.41 -17.25 0.59
N GLU A 48 20.21 -18.13 1.17
CA GLU A 48 21.48 -18.53 0.57
C GLU A 48 21.41 -19.93 -0.03
N HIS A 49 20.45 -20.76 0.43
CA HIS A 49 20.32 -22.16 0.08
C HIS A 49 18.86 -22.55 -0.24
N GLY A 50 18.72 -23.64 -1.00
CA GLY A 50 17.47 -24.32 -1.27
C GLY A 50 16.87 -24.00 -2.64
N GLN A 51 15.70 -24.54 -2.89
CA GLN A 51 14.99 -24.39 -4.17
C GLN A 51 13.90 -23.33 -4.10
N SER A 52 13.74 -22.57 -5.17
CA SER A 52 12.67 -21.60 -5.35
C SER A 52 12.21 -21.60 -6.81
N ASN A 53 10.92 -21.80 -7.03
CA ASN A 53 10.28 -21.81 -8.36
C ASN A 53 11.02 -22.69 -9.41
N GLY A 54 11.53 -23.85 -8.97
CA GLY A 54 12.28 -24.77 -9.81
C GLY A 54 13.76 -24.41 -10.03
N ILE A 55 14.27 -23.38 -9.35
CA ILE A 55 15.64 -22.90 -9.45
C ILE A 55 16.39 -23.24 -8.15
N ASP A 56 17.58 -23.79 -8.28
CA ASP A 56 18.48 -24.08 -7.17
C ASP A 56 19.28 -22.82 -6.84
N LEU A 57 19.02 -22.22 -5.67
CA LEU A 57 19.64 -20.97 -5.24
C LEU A 57 21.13 -21.13 -4.94
N ASP A 58 21.60 -22.34 -4.58
CA ASP A 58 23.00 -22.65 -4.33
C ASP A 58 23.88 -22.56 -5.59
N ARG A 59 23.25 -22.79 -6.75
CA ARG A 59 23.91 -22.81 -8.06
C ARG A 59 23.62 -21.57 -8.90
N LEU A 60 22.82 -20.65 -8.37
CA LEU A 60 22.41 -19.47 -9.09
C LEU A 60 23.51 -18.42 -9.14
N ASN A 61 23.94 -18.03 -10.33
CA ASN A 61 24.79 -16.87 -10.52
C ASN A 61 23.95 -15.59 -10.66
N TRP A 62 23.71 -14.93 -9.54
CA TRP A 62 22.91 -13.71 -9.45
C TRP A 62 23.44 -12.56 -10.33
N GLY A 63 24.73 -12.50 -10.61
CA GLY A 63 25.36 -11.46 -11.44
C GLY A 63 25.27 -11.70 -12.95
N ASN A 64 24.61 -12.78 -13.41
CA ASN A 64 24.58 -13.15 -14.83
C ASN A 64 23.25 -12.79 -15.54
N TYR A 65 22.57 -11.74 -15.09
CA TYR A 65 21.34 -11.28 -15.71
C TYR A 65 21.53 -9.94 -16.43
N ASP A 66 21.19 -9.89 -17.71
CA ASP A 66 21.21 -8.66 -18.51
C ASP A 66 20.10 -7.68 -18.14
N LEU A 67 18.96 -8.21 -17.65
CA LEU A 67 17.78 -7.43 -17.25
C LEU A 67 17.17 -8.03 -15.98
N VAL A 68 16.90 -7.18 -15.01
CA VAL A 68 16.09 -7.51 -13.84
C VAL A 68 14.79 -6.72 -13.91
N VAL A 69 13.67 -7.43 -13.86
CA VAL A 69 12.33 -6.85 -13.73
C VAL A 69 11.88 -7.01 -12.28
N ILE A 70 11.58 -5.92 -11.61
CA ILE A 70 11.15 -5.90 -10.21
C ILE A 70 9.68 -5.52 -10.17
N ASP A 71 8.81 -6.49 -9.93
CA ASP A 71 7.39 -6.25 -9.73
C ASP A 71 7.13 -5.83 -8.28
N GLU A 72 6.20 -4.90 -8.05
CA GLU A 72 5.95 -4.24 -6.77
C GLU A 72 7.24 -3.68 -6.15
N SER A 73 7.97 -2.88 -6.95
CA SER A 73 9.30 -2.36 -6.59
C SER A 73 9.31 -1.45 -5.36
N HIS A 74 8.16 -0.95 -4.92
CA HIS A 74 8.02 -0.19 -3.68
C HIS A 74 8.49 -0.97 -2.44
N ASN A 75 8.59 -2.30 -2.51
CA ASN A 75 9.18 -3.12 -1.45
C ASN A 75 10.70 -2.88 -1.25
N PHE A 76 11.35 -2.20 -2.20
CA PHE A 76 12.77 -1.85 -2.14
C PHE A 76 13.02 -0.35 -1.87
N ARG A 77 12.01 0.40 -1.44
CA ARG A 77 12.09 1.85 -1.21
C ARG A 77 13.00 2.28 -0.06
N ASN A 78 13.14 1.44 0.97
CA ASN A 78 13.85 1.83 2.21
C ASN A 78 15.37 1.95 2.06
N GLY A 79 15.94 1.53 0.91
CA GLY A 79 17.37 1.54 0.73
C GLY A 79 18.10 0.65 1.73
N GLY A 80 19.37 0.95 1.95
CA GLY A 80 20.18 0.27 2.97
C GLY A 80 21.49 0.99 3.20
N GLU A 81 21.76 1.37 4.45
CA GLU A 81 23.10 1.71 4.91
C GLU A 81 23.63 0.53 5.72
N VAL A 82 24.79 0.00 5.33
CA VAL A 82 25.51 -1.00 6.13
C VAL A 82 26.27 -0.23 7.20
N SER A 83 25.77 -0.22 8.42
CA SER A 83 26.48 0.33 9.56
C SER A 83 27.00 -0.82 10.44
N GLY A 84 28.28 -1.14 10.31
CA GLY A 84 29.01 -2.12 11.13
C GLY A 84 29.49 -3.34 10.37
N GLU A 85 30.63 -3.92 10.81
CA GLU A 85 31.30 -5.07 10.16
C GLU A 85 30.48 -6.37 10.17
N ASP A 86 29.43 -6.49 11.00
CA ASP A 86 28.58 -7.68 11.15
C ASP A 86 27.10 -7.46 10.75
N ALA A 87 26.74 -6.34 10.11
CA ALA A 87 25.39 -6.07 9.69
C ALA A 87 24.99 -6.99 8.52
N LYS A 88 24.02 -7.86 8.71
CA LYS A 88 23.43 -8.66 7.62
C LYS A 88 22.88 -7.70 6.56
N GLU A 89 23.38 -7.86 5.32
CA GLU A 89 22.85 -7.13 4.18
C GLU A 89 21.32 -7.30 4.08
N ASN A 90 20.60 -6.19 4.00
CA ASN A 90 19.18 -6.22 3.74
C ASN A 90 18.89 -6.64 2.28
N ARG A 91 17.62 -6.90 1.94
CA ARG A 91 17.22 -7.32 0.58
C ARG A 91 17.61 -6.32 -0.49
N TYR A 92 17.53 -5.02 -0.19
CA TYR A 92 17.92 -3.95 -1.11
C TYR A 92 19.42 -4.02 -1.44
N LEU A 93 20.27 -4.12 -0.43
CA LEU A 93 21.72 -4.22 -0.61
C LEU A 93 22.12 -5.51 -1.32
N LYS A 94 21.47 -6.63 -0.98
CA LYS A 94 21.70 -7.90 -1.69
C LYS A 94 21.33 -7.79 -3.17
N LEU A 95 20.19 -7.15 -3.50
CA LEU A 95 19.81 -6.89 -4.88
C LEU A 95 20.84 -5.99 -5.58
N LEU A 96 21.24 -4.89 -4.95
CA LEU A 96 22.20 -3.95 -5.51
C LEU A 96 23.58 -4.62 -5.73
N ASN A 97 24.11 -5.33 -4.73
CA ASN A 97 25.46 -5.85 -4.78
C ASN A 97 25.57 -7.16 -5.56
N LYS A 98 24.66 -8.14 -5.31
CA LYS A 98 24.74 -9.47 -5.92
C LYS A 98 24.16 -9.54 -7.34
N VAL A 99 23.16 -8.72 -7.65
CA VAL A 99 22.45 -8.78 -8.92
C VAL A 99 22.86 -7.65 -9.85
N VAL A 100 22.80 -6.41 -9.37
CA VAL A 100 22.98 -5.24 -10.24
C VAL A 100 24.44 -4.92 -10.47
N ARG A 101 25.29 -4.92 -9.42
CA ARG A 101 26.72 -4.57 -9.48
C ARG A 101 27.62 -5.74 -9.87
N ALA A 102 27.21 -6.97 -9.55
CA ALA A 102 28.06 -8.14 -9.72
C ALA A 102 27.95 -8.72 -11.14
N GLY A 103 29.04 -8.71 -11.88
CA GLY A 103 29.13 -9.43 -13.15
C GLY A 103 28.76 -8.61 -14.38
N VAL A 104 27.68 -8.95 -15.08
CA VAL A 104 27.29 -8.29 -16.32
C VAL A 104 26.63 -6.93 -16.04
N ARG A 105 26.62 -6.07 -17.05
CA ARG A 105 25.97 -4.75 -16.97
C ARG A 105 24.45 -4.90 -17.00
N THR A 106 23.84 -5.02 -15.83
CA THR A 106 22.42 -5.33 -15.64
C THR A 106 21.56 -4.08 -15.82
N LYS A 107 20.52 -4.17 -16.67
CA LYS A 107 19.45 -3.16 -16.72
C LYS A 107 18.37 -3.50 -15.70
N VAL A 108 17.75 -2.48 -15.14
CA VAL A 108 16.68 -2.64 -14.14
C VAL A 108 15.39 -2.02 -14.68
N LEU A 109 14.31 -2.78 -14.64
CA LEU A 109 12.94 -2.32 -14.92
C LEU A 109 12.11 -2.51 -13.66
N MET A 110 11.53 -1.44 -13.16
CA MET A 110 10.72 -1.45 -11.94
C MET A 110 9.25 -1.22 -12.27
N LEU A 111 8.38 -2.03 -11.67
CA LEU A 111 6.93 -1.93 -11.80
C LEU A 111 6.36 -1.63 -10.40
N SER A 112 5.60 -0.56 -10.28
CA SER A 112 4.95 -0.19 -9.02
C SER A 112 3.73 0.69 -9.29
N ALA A 113 2.66 0.46 -8.54
CA ALA A 113 1.51 1.37 -8.51
C ALA A 113 1.78 2.60 -7.60
N THR A 114 2.68 2.48 -6.64
CA THR A 114 2.99 3.50 -5.62
C THR A 114 4.49 3.71 -5.46
N PRO A 115 5.19 4.24 -6.49
CA PRO A 115 6.64 4.41 -6.42
C PRO A 115 7.08 5.48 -5.40
N VAL A 116 6.22 6.45 -5.11
CA VAL A 116 6.39 7.44 -4.03
C VAL A 116 5.28 7.21 -3.01
N ASN A 117 5.63 6.93 -1.76
CA ASN A 117 4.62 6.75 -0.71
C ASN A 117 4.49 8.02 0.13
N ASN A 118 5.52 8.41 0.86
CA ASN A 118 5.49 9.59 1.73
C ASN A 118 6.69 10.51 1.52
N LYS A 119 7.74 10.06 0.82
CA LYS A 119 8.99 10.80 0.67
C LYS A 119 9.58 10.58 -0.72
N PHE A 120 10.12 11.64 -1.32
CA PHE A 120 10.85 11.50 -2.58
C PHE A 120 12.15 10.68 -2.44
N ILE A 121 12.65 10.52 -1.22
CA ILE A 121 13.78 9.63 -0.94
C ILE A 121 13.46 8.16 -1.28
N ASP A 122 12.18 7.75 -1.16
CA ASP A 122 11.73 6.39 -1.51
C ASP A 122 11.94 6.13 -3.01
N LEU A 123 11.61 7.12 -3.85
CA LEU A 123 11.85 7.06 -5.29
C LEU A 123 13.35 7.11 -5.61
N LYS A 124 14.11 7.98 -4.93
CA LYS A 124 15.57 8.02 -5.08
C LYS A 124 16.21 6.66 -4.83
N ASN A 125 15.84 5.99 -3.76
CA ASN A 125 16.36 4.67 -3.41
C ASN A 125 16.02 3.62 -4.47
N GLN A 126 14.80 3.62 -4.98
CA GLN A 126 14.43 2.73 -6.09
C GLN A 126 15.25 3.04 -7.34
N LEU A 127 15.35 4.30 -7.75
CA LEU A 127 16.13 4.69 -8.92
C LEU A 127 17.63 4.38 -8.77
N ALA A 128 18.17 4.40 -7.54
CA ALA A 128 19.56 4.04 -7.28
C ALA A 128 19.90 2.61 -7.72
N LEU A 129 18.92 1.69 -7.74
CA LEU A 129 19.11 0.36 -8.32
C LEU A 129 19.43 0.44 -9.83
N ALA A 130 18.80 1.36 -10.56
CA ALA A 130 18.98 1.46 -12.02
C ALA A 130 20.33 2.06 -12.43
N TYR A 131 20.95 2.88 -11.57
CA TYR A 131 22.28 3.44 -11.80
C TYR A 131 23.37 2.86 -10.88
N GLU A 132 23.16 1.63 -10.39
CA GLU A 132 24.13 0.87 -9.60
C GLU A 132 24.55 1.59 -8.30
N GLY A 133 23.73 2.52 -7.79
CA GLY A 133 24.07 3.36 -6.64
C GLY A 133 25.12 4.44 -6.94
N ASP A 134 25.59 4.59 -8.19
CA ASP A 134 26.54 5.62 -8.62
C ASP A 134 25.84 6.68 -9.47
N ALA A 135 25.39 7.75 -8.82
CA ALA A 135 24.69 8.86 -9.45
C ALA A 135 25.51 9.56 -10.57
N SER A 136 26.84 9.43 -10.57
CA SER A 136 27.73 10.07 -11.55
C SER A 136 27.49 9.57 -12.97
N GLN A 137 27.10 8.31 -13.14
CA GLN A 137 26.80 7.73 -14.44
C GLN A 137 25.54 8.32 -15.06
N MET A 138 24.56 8.63 -14.24
CA MET A 138 23.28 9.16 -14.68
C MET A 138 23.38 10.68 -14.89
N ASN A 139 24.09 11.40 -14.03
CA ASN A 139 24.35 12.84 -14.18
C ASN A 139 24.97 13.20 -15.54
N LYS A 140 25.76 12.29 -16.13
CA LYS A 140 26.37 12.50 -17.47
C LYS A 140 25.38 12.33 -18.62
N LYS A 141 24.25 11.68 -18.40
CA LYS A 141 23.24 11.36 -19.43
C LYS A 141 22.03 12.27 -19.38
N LEU A 142 21.80 12.90 -18.23
CA LEU A 142 20.73 13.86 -18.03
C LEU A 142 21.27 15.26 -18.39
N ASP A 143 20.47 16.03 -19.09
CA ASP A 143 20.75 17.44 -19.40
C ASP A 143 20.29 18.34 -18.25
N THR A 144 20.64 17.95 -17.02
CA THR A 144 20.28 18.66 -15.80
C THR A 144 21.43 19.52 -15.31
N THR A 145 21.13 20.66 -14.71
CA THR A 145 22.12 21.57 -14.16
C THR A 145 22.68 21.12 -12.81
N LYS A 146 21.91 20.25 -12.13
CA LYS A 146 22.20 19.78 -10.78
C LYS A 146 22.43 18.27 -10.74
N SER A 147 23.12 17.81 -9.70
CA SER A 147 23.27 16.38 -9.44
C SER A 147 21.94 15.76 -8.98
N ILE A 148 21.75 14.46 -9.22
CA ILE A 148 20.56 13.71 -8.77
C ILE A 148 20.32 13.88 -7.27
N ASP A 149 21.38 13.84 -6.46
CA ASP A 149 21.28 14.00 -5.01
C ASP A 149 20.77 15.40 -4.63
N GLU A 150 21.20 16.41 -5.35
CA GLU A 150 20.72 17.79 -5.18
C GLU A 150 19.27 17.95 -5.59
N ILE A 151 18.89 17.37 -6.74
CA ILE A 151 17.53 17.38 -7.26
C ILE A 151 16.56 16.78 -6.22
N PHE A 152 16.86 15.58 -5.72
CA PHE A 152 16.00 14.94 -4.72
C PHE A 152 15.98 15.67 -3.38
N ARG A 153 17.10 16.25 -2.94
CA ARG A 153 17.15 17.04 -1.71
C ARG A 153 16.28 18.29 -1.81
N GLN A 154 16.31 18.97 -2.95
CA GLN A 154 15.49 20.15 -3.19
C GLN A 154 14.02 19.79 -3.32
N ALA A 155 13.70 18.71 -4.04
CA ALA A 155 12.33 18.22 -4.17
C ALA A 155 11.75 17.83 -2.79
N GLN A 156 12.53 17.13 -1.94
CA GLN A 156 12.09 16.78 -0.58
C GLN A 156 11.88 18.04 0.28
N LYS A 157 12.74 19.06 0.15
CA LYS A 157 12.57 20.33 0.86
C LYS A 157 11.30 21.05 0.42
N ALA A 158 11.02 21.07 -0.88
CA ALA A 158 9.79 21.65 -1.44
C ALA A 158 8.55 20.91 -0.93
N PHE A 159 8.58 19.58 -0.95
CA PHE A 159 7.50 18.75 -0.43
C PHE A 159 7.25 18.97 1.06
N ASN A 160 8.29 19.02 1.87
CA ASN A 160 8.18 19.28 3.31
C ASN A 160 7.64 20.70 3.61
N ALA A 161 7.94 21.68 2.77
CA ALA A 161 7.38 23.01 2.91
C ALA A 161 5.88 23.01 2.54
N TRP A 162 5.53 22.38 1.43
CA TRP A 162 4.16 22.23 0.97
C TRP A 162 3.29 21.44 1.97
N SER A 163 3.80 20.37 2.57
CA SER A 163 3.07 19.56 3.54
C SER A 163 2.71 20.32 4.83
N LYS A 164 3.35 21.46 5.10
CA LYS A 164 3.07 22.33 6.25
C LYS A 164 2.06 23.43 5.96
N LEU A 165 1.65 23.59 4.71
CA LEU A 165 0.62 24.57 4.33
C LEU A 165 -0.75 24.17 4.92
N PRO A 166 -1.66 25.13 5.14
CA PRO A 166 -3.07 24.83 5.43
C PRO A 166 -3.71 23.93 4.37
N ALA A 167 -4.72 23.15 4.74
CA ALA A 167 -5.30 22.12 3.87
C ALA A 167 -5.91 22.70 2.58
N ASP A 168 -6.43 23.91 2.62
CA ASP A 168 -6.99 24.67 1.51
C ASP A 168 -5.93 25.20 0.55
N GLU A 169 -4.70 25.43 1.01
CA GLU A 169 -3.57 25.88 0.20
C GLU A 169 -2.73 24.72 -0.36
N ARG A 170 -2.93 23.50 0.12
CA ARG A 170 -2.20 22.28 -0.33
C ARG A 170 -2.72 21.78 -1.67
N THR A 171 -2.55 22.53 -2.71
CA THR A 171 -2.90 22.12 -4.06
C THR A 171 -1.71 21.54 -4.81
N THR A 172 -1.99 20.68 -5.79
CA THR A 172 -0.97 20.13 -6.70
C THR A 172 -0.23 21.25 -7.43
N ASP A 173 -0.96 22.27 -7.84
CA ASP A 173 -0.39 23.43 -8.55
C ASP A 173 0.65 24.18 -7.70
N GLU A 174 0.42 24.30 -6.39
CA GLU A 174 1.37 24.97 -5.49
C GLU A 174 2.66 24.16 -5.31
N LEU A 175 2.56 22.83 -5.22
CA LEU A 175 3.76 22.01 -5.19
C LEU A 175 4.52 22.06 -6.52
N LEU A 176 3.82 21.96 -7.66
CA LEU A 176 4.42 22.04 -8.98
C LEU A 176 5.18 23.36 -9.21
N ARG A 177 4.70 24.46 -8.62
CA ARG A 177 5.38 25.76 -8.65
C ARG A 177 6.69 25.79 -7.87
N THR A 178 6.79 24.98 -6.82
CA THR A 178 7.96 24.93 -5.93
C THR A 178 9.00 23.90 -6.34
N LEU A 179 8.62 22.88 -7.12
CA LEU A 179 9.53 21.85 -7.62
C LEU A 179 10.44 22.38 -8.73
N ASP A 180 11.66 21.92 -8.76
CA ASP A 180 12.66 22.30 -9.77
C ASP A 180 12.40 21.61 -11.12
N PHE A 181 12.65 22.29 -12.23
CA PHE A 181 12.52 21.73 -13.57
C PHE A 181 13.44 20.51 -13.78
N ASP A 182 14.63 20.51 -13.21
CA ASP A 182 15.55 19.36 -13.23
C ASP A 182 14.91 18.09 -12.64
N PHE A 183 13.97 18.23 -11.69
CA PHE A 183 13.22 17.11 -11.14
C PHE A 183 12.25 16.49 -12.16
N PHE A 184 11.57 17.33 -12.94
CA PHE A 184 10.70 16.86 -14.02
C PHE A 184 11.50 16.19 -15.13
N GLU A 185 12.63 16.77 -15.51
CA GLU A 185 13.54 16.21 -16.51
C GLU A 185 14.06 14.83 -16.09
N LEU A 186 14.45 14.68 -14.83
CA LEU A 186 14.86 13.42 -14.26
C LEU A 186 13.73 12.39 -14.35
N LEU A 187 12.52 12.72 -13.89
CA LEU A 187 11.39 11.80 -13.89
C LEU A 187 11.03 11.35 -15.31
N ASP A 188 10.95 12.28 -16.25
CA ASP A 188 10.65 11.98 -17.65
C ASP A 188 11.65 11.04 -18.29
N SER A 189 12.89 11.12 -17.87
CA SER A 189 13.97 10.28 -18.43
C SER A 189 13.90 8.83 -17.93
N VAL A 190 13.27 8.58 -16.77
CA VAL A 190 13.33 7.28 -16.09
C VAL A 190 11.97 6.66 -15.79
N THR A 191 10.85 7.37 -16.00
CA THR A 191 9.52 6.86 -15.66
C THR A 191 8.59 6.80 -16.87
N ILE A 192 7.69 5.80 -16.85
CA ILE A 192 6.54 5.70 -17.76
C ILE A 192 5.33 5.48 -16.86
N ALA A 193 4.54 6.53 -16.66
CA ALA A 193 3.35 6.48 -15.82
C ALA A 193 2.07 6.54 -16.66
N ARG A 194 1.02 5.85 -16.22
CA ARG A 194 -0.31 5.83 -16.84
C ARG A 194 -1.36 5.66 -15.75
N SER A 195 -2.24 6.63 -15.62
CA SER A 195 -3.38 6.58 -14.72
C SER A 195 -4.67 6.24 -15.44
N ARG A 196 -5.71 5.86 -14.68
CA ARG A 196 -7.06 5.70 -15.21
C ARG A 196 -7.56 6.98 -15.89
N LYS A 197 -7.51 8.11 -15.19
CA LYS A 197 -7.91 9.43 -15.72
C LYS A 197 -7.15 9.77 -16.99
N HIS A 198 -5.86 9.44 -17.01
CA HIS A 198 -5.03 9.67 -18.18
C HIS A 198 -5.45 8.80 -19.37
N ILE A 199 -5.72 7.50 -19.13
CA ILE A 199 -6.18 6.57 -20.17
C ILE A 199 -7.54 7.04 -20.71
N GLU A 200 -8.50 7.34 -19.84
CA GLU A 200 -9.83 7.81 -20.25
C GLU A 200 -9.78 9.12 -21.04
N LYS A 201 -8.91 10.03 -20.64
CA LYS A 201 -8.79 11.37 -21.26
C LYS A 201 -8.03 11.35 -22.59
N TYR A 202 -6.99 10.51 -22.71
CA TYR A 202 -6.01 10.62 -23.79
C TYR A 202 -5.89 9.40 -24.71
N TYR A 203 -6.49 8.25 -24.37
CA TYR A 203 -6.41 7.05 -25.20
C TYR A 203 -7.77 6.70 -25.83
N ASN A 204 -7.71 6.14 -27.04
CA ASN A 204 -8.91 5.52 -27.60
C ASN A 204 -9.14 4.17 -26.93
N THR A 205 -10.22 4.06 -26.17
CA THR A 205 -10.55 2.84 -25.41
C THR A 205 -11.35 1.81 -26.23
N SER A 206 -11.61 2.07 -27.53
CA SER A 206 -12.38 1.15 -28.39
C SER A 206 -11.72 -0.24 -28.51
N ASP A 207 -10.40 -0.30 -28.53
CA ASP A 207 -9.65 -1.55 -28.77
C ASP A 207 -9.29 -2.29 -27.47
N ILE A 208 -9.20 -1.56 -26.34
CA ILE A 208 -8.78 -2.11 -25.05
C ILE A 208 -9.93 -2.26 -24.06
N GLY A 209 -11.13 -1.81 -24.42
CA GLY A 209 -12.32 -1.81 -23.56
C GLY A 209 -12.48 -0.54 -22.73
N LYS A 210 -13.58 -0.45 -22.03
CA LYS A 210 -13.91 0.67 -21.14
C LYS A 210 -13.65 0.29 -19.70
N PHE A 211 -13.43 1.30 -18.85
CA PHE A 211 -13.53 1.13 -17.42
C PHE A 211 -15.00 1.10 -16.99
N PRO A 212 -15.36 0.31 -15.98
CA PRO A 212 -16.71 0.36 -15.42
C PRO A 212 -16.94 1.70 -14.70
N GLU A 213 -18.19 2.14 -14.68
CA GLU A 213 -18.59 3.33 -13.90
C GLU A 213 -18.55 3.01 -12.40
N ARG A 214 -17.93 3.88 -11.62
CA ARG A 214 -17.84 3.78 -10.17
C ARG A 214 -19.07 4.41 -9.54
N LEU A 215 -19.89 3.60 -8.86
CA LEU A 215 -20.98 4.12 -8.05
C LEU A 215 -20.42 4.77 -6.77
N PRO A 216 -21.12 5.76 -6.19
CA PRO A 216 -20.74 6.33 -4.91
C PRO A 216 -20.55 5.24 -3.85
N PRO A 217 -19.50 5.31 -3.00
CA PRO A 217 -19.24 4.28 -2.01
C PRO A 217 -20.35 4.25 -0.95
N ILE A 218 -20.70 3.04 -0.52
CA ILE A 218 -21.63 2.85 0.60
C ILE A 218 -20.80 2.77 1.87
N SER A 219 -20.97 3.74 2.76
CA SER A 219 -20.27 3.79 4.05
C SER A 219 -21.26 3.45 5.18
N LEU A 220 -21.00 2.36 5.89
CA LEU A 220 -21.83 1.81 6.94
C LEU A 220 -21.13 1.90 8.29
N ARG A 221 -21.88 2.16 9.36
CA ARG A 221 -21.41 2.23 10.74
C ARG A 221 -22.35 1.45 11.66
N PRO A 222 -22.35 0.11 11.58
CA PRO A 222 -23.17 -0.70 12.46
C PRO A 222 -22.69 -0.57 13.90
N CYS A 223 -23.62 -0.50 14.84
CA CYS A 223 -23.30 -0.64 16.26
C CYS A 223 -22.71 -2.04 16.55
N LEU A 224 -22.14 -2.23 17.73
CA LEU A 224 -21.47 -3.49 18.08
C LEU A 224 -22.46 -4.65 18.21
N THR A 225 -23.62 -4.38 18.82
CA THR A 225 -24.67 -5.37 19.09
C THR A 225 -26.03 -4.70 19.22
N ASP A 226 -27.10 -5.47 19.02
CA ASP A 226 -28.49 -5.07 19.24
C ASP A 226 -29.01 -5.40 20.65
N LEU A 227 -28.20 -6.07 21.48
CA LEU A 227 -28.65 -6.61 22.77
C LEU A 227 -28.94 -5.54 23.82
N ASN A 228 -28.20 -4.46 23.88
CA ASN A 228 -28.42 -3.32 24.79
C ASN A 228 -27.49 -2.15 24.45
N ASP A 229 -27.93 -0.94 24.74
CA ASP A 229 -27.10 0.29 24.67
C ASP A 229 -25.96 0.29 25.69
N ALA A 230 -25.87 -0.71 26.58
CA ALA A 230 -24.86 -0.79 27.62
C ALA A 230 -23.48 -1.27 27.14
N ILE A 231 -23.38 -1.85 25.94
CA ILE A 231 -22.11 -2.34 25.39
C ILE A 231 -21.79 -1.52 24.13
N ASN A 232 -20.90 -0.58 24.28
CA ASN A 232 -20.46 0.27 23.15
C ASN A 232 -18.93 0.24 23.00
N TYR A 233 -18.46 0.71 21.85
CA TYR A 233 -17.04 0.77 21.55
C TYR A 233 -16.23 1.58 22.59
N ASN A 234 -16.80 2.67 23.11
CA ASN A 234 -16.08 3.55 24.03
C ASN A 234 -15.79 2.89 25.37
N ASP A 235 -16.73 2.09 25.92
CA ASP A 235 -16.54 1.38 27.18
C ASP A 235 -15.47 0.28 27.06
N ILE A 236 -15.55 -0.52 26.00
CA ILE A 236 -14.54 -1.53 25.68
C ILE A 236 -13.18 -0.87 25.48
N TYR A 237 -13.14 0.25 24.77
CA TYR A 237 -11.92 1.01 24.55
C TYR A 237 -11.30 1.51 25.84
N ASN A 238 -12.08 2.09 26.74
CA ASN A 238 -11.58 2.58 28.04
C ASN A 238 -10.95 1.45 28.84
N LEU A 239 -11.54 0.26 28.84
CA LEU A 239 -10.98 -0.92 29.47
C LEU A 239 -9.68 -1.39 28.79
N LEU A 240 -9.64 -1.42 27.46
CA LEU A 240 -8.41 -1.73 26.69
C LEU A 240 -7.27 -0.77 27.02
N MET A 241 -7.60 0.52 27.16
CA MET A 241 -6.63 1.55 27.55
C MET A 241 -6.16 1.43 29.01
N SER A 242 -6.90 0.74 29.87
CA SER A 242 -6.48 0.47 31.24
C SER A 242 -5.48 -0.70 31.38
N LEU A 243 -5.36 -1.54 30.32
CA LEU A 243 -4.42 -2.66 30.29
C LEU A 243 -2.97 -2.15 30.29
N SER A 244 -2.16 -2.72 31.14
CA SER A 244 -0.72 -2.46 31.17
C SER A 244 0.06 -3.34 30.21
N LEU A 245 -0.48 -4.53 29.89
CA LEU A 245 0.10 -5.56 29.00
C LEU A 245 1.56 -5.89 29.35
N THR A 246 1.85 -5.95 30.66
CA THR A 246 3.20 -6.20 31.18
C THR A 246 3.71 -7.61 30.87
N ILE A 247 2.83 -8.49 30.42
CA ILE A 247 3.21 -9.81 29.89
C ILE A 247 4.21 -9.69 28.73
N TYR A 248 4.17 -8.59 27.95
CA TYR A 248 5.06 -8.35 26.83
C TYR A 248 6.33 -7.55 27.20
N THR A 249 6.46 -7.11 28.46
CA THR A 249 7.59 -6.30 28.94
C THR A 249 8.22 -6.87 30.23
N PRO A 250 8.53 -8.16 30.31
CA PRO A 250 9.09 -8.77 31.52
C PRO A 250 10.45 -8.21 31.90
N SER A 251 11.25 -7.69 30.95
CA SER A 251 12.55 -7.08 31.27
C SER A 251 12.46 -5.84 32.15
N ASN A 252 11.29 -5.16 32.18
CA ASN A 252 11.07 -4.02 33.07
C ASN A 252 11.07 -4.39 34.56
N TYR A 253 10.90 -5.67 34.88
CA TYR A 253 10.86 -6.21 36.23
C TYR A 253 12.15 -6.93 36.63
N ILE A 254 13.21 -6.91 35.80
CA ILE A 254 14.52 -7.44 36.16
C ILE A 254 15.13 -6.50 37.21
N MET A 255 15.65 -7.07 38.32
CA MET A 255 16.32 -6.28 39.34
C MET A 255 17.51 -5.48 38.75
N PRO A 256 17.69 -4.21 39.03
CA PRO A 256 18.77 -3.40 38.47
C PRO A 256 20.18 -4.02 38.61
N SER A 257 20.43 -4.71 39.73
CA SER A 257 21.69 -5.42 39.97
C SER A 257 21.94 -6.64 39.07
N LYS A 258 20.90 -7.14 38.40
CA LYS A 258 20.92 -8.33 37.55
C LYS A 258 20.79 -7.98 36.05
N LEU A 259 20.46 -6.75 35.73
CA LEU A 259 20.19 -6.30 34.37
C LEU A 259 21.37 -6.60 33.42
N ALA A 260 22.59 -6.44 33.90
CA ALA A 260 23.82 -6.71 33.12
C ALA A 260 23.94 -8.16 32.61
N LYS A 261 23.27 -9.14 33.31
CA LYS A 261 23.25 -10.57 32.90
C LYS A 261 22.41 -10.79 31.64
N TYR A 262 21.44 -9.94 31.37
CA TYR A 262 20.45 -10.10 30.31
C TYR A 262 20.59 -9.05 29.18
N ILE A 263 21.49 -8.07 29.34
CA ILE A 263 21.83 -7.15 28.27
C ILE A 263 22.73 -7.93 27.29
N ASP A 264 22.21 -8.21 26.12
CA ASP A 264 23.00 -8.72 25.01
C ASP A 264 23.92 -7.57 24.53
N ILE A 265 25.20 -7.61 25.00
CA ILE A 265 26.22 -6.62 24.64
C ILE A 265 26.74 -7.00 23.24
N THR A 266 25.89 -7.02 22.25
CA THR A 266 26.32 -6.89 20.86
C THR A 266 26.35 -5.40 20.55
N HIS A 267 27.54 -4.83 20.71
CA HIS A 267 27.82 -3.45 20.35
C HIS A 267 27.65 -3.27 18.83
N HIS A 268 26.48 -2.87 18.39
CA HIS A 268 26.29 -2.28 17.08
C HIS A 268 26.12 -0.77 17.24
N LYS A 269 27.15 -0.03 16.88
CA LYS A 269 27.06 1.42 16.67
C LYS A 269 26.10 1.70 15.52
N GLY A 270 24.93 2.23 15.84
CA GLY A 270 23.91 2.68 14.91
C GLY A 270 22.61 1.89 15.07
N ASN A 271 21.63 2.43 15.82
CA ASN A 271 20.26 1.92 16.00
C ASN A 271 20.13 0.46 16.48
N SER A 272 20.82 0.05 17.51
CA SER A 272 20.49 -1.18 18.24
C SER A 272 19.33 -0.91 19.19
N LEU A 273 18.14 -1.42 18.86
CA LEU A 273 17.07 -1.54 19.83
C LEU A 273 17.54 -2.45 20.99
N THR A 274 17.50 -1.91 22.19
CA THR A 274 17.70 -2.70 23.40
C THR A 274 16.57 -3.73 23.52
N GLN A 275 16.80 -4.83 24.28
CA GLN A 275 15.75 -5.81 24.60
C GLN A 275 14.49 -5.12 25.11
N GLN A 276 14.65 -4.19 26.04
CA GLN A 276 13.57 -3.41 26.62
C GLN A 276 12.82 -2.57 25.57
N GLY A 277 13.52 -1.93 24.63
CA GLY A 277 12.89 -1.19 23.54
C GLY A 277 12.10 -2.07 22.59
N ARG A 278 12.53 -3.33 22.38
CA ARG A 278 11.77 -4.31 21.59
C ARG A 278 10.49 -4.75 22.28
N GLU A 279 10.56 -5.06 23.56
CA GLU A 279 9.40 -5.46 24.37
C GLU A 279 8.36 -4.34 24.44
N GLU A 280 8.78 -3.09 24.61
CA GLU A 280 7.89 -1.92 24.54
C GLU A 280 7.24 -1.76 23.16
N GLY A 281 8.00 -2.01 22.10
CA GLY A 281 7.48 -2.03 20.74
C GLY A 281 6.40 -3.09 20.54
N ILE A 282 6.62 -4.31 21.04
CA ILE A 282 5.64 -5.42 20.97
C ILE A 282 4.39 -5.06 21.77
N ARG A 283 4.52 -4.53 23.00
CA ARG A 283 3.41 -4.07 23.82
C ARG A 283 2.54 -3.06 23.07
N ARG A 284 3.17 -2.07 22.43
CA ARG A 284 2.49 -1.07 21.62
C ARG A 284 1.73 -1.68 20.44
N LEU A 285 2.37 -2.59 19.73
CA LEU A 285 1.75 -3.29 18.61
C LEU A 285 0.53 -4.12 19.07
N MET A 286 0.62 -4.79 20.21
CA MET A 286 -0.48 -5.58 20.75
C MET A 286 -1.68 -4.72 21.14
N SER A 287 -1.47 -3.54 21.75
CA SER A 287 -2.56 -2.61 22.07
C SER A 287 -3.28 -2.12 20.80
N ILE A 288 -2.53 -1.79 19.75
CA ILE A 288 -3.09 -1.40 18.44
C ILE A 288 -3.82 -2.59 17.80
N ASN A 289 -3.25 -3.79 17.89
CA ASN A 289 -3.83 -4.99 17.31
C ASN A 289 -5.17 -5.35 17.97
N LEU A 290 -5.30 -5.22 19.30
CA LEU A 290 -6.56 -5.44 20.00
C LEU A 290 -7.68 -4.51 19.49
N LEU A 291 -7.36 -3.23 19.24
CA LEU A 291 -8.32 -2.29 18.66
C LEU A 291 -8.72 -2.68 17.25
N LYS A 292 -7.76 -2.97 16.39
CA LYS A 292 -8.02 -3.42 15.01
C LYS A 292 -8.87 -4.69 14.96
N ARG A 293 -8.65 -5.61 15.89
CA ARG A 293 -9.43 -6.84 15.97
C ARG A 293 -10.87 -6.61 16.42
N LEU A 294 -11.09 -5.70 17.38
CA LEU A 294 -12.43 -5.26 17.77
C LEU A 294 -13.17 -4.63 16.59
N GLU A 295 -12.49 -3.78 15.83
CA GLU A 295 -13.04 -3.15 14.62
C GLU A 295 -13.37 -4.16 13.54
N SER A 296 -12.57 -5.21 13.41
CA SER A 296 -12.76 -6.27 12.43
C SER A 296 -13.98 -7.13 12.79
N SER A 297 -13.93 -7.85 13.91
CA SER A 297 -15.08 -8.61 14.41
C SER A 297 -14.98 -8.90 15.92
N VAL A 298 -16.12 -8.97 16.59
CA VAL A 298 -16.20 -9.40 18.00
C VAL A 298 -15.62 -10.82 18.18
N ALA A 299 -15.81 -11.70 17.20
CA ALA A 299 -15.27 -13.05 17.23
C ALA A 299 -13.74 -13.06 17.23
N SER A 300 -13.08 -12.32 16.34
CA SER A 300 -11.62 -12.20 16.29
C SER A 300 -11.06 -11.53 17.55
N PHE A 301 -11.75 -10.52 18.07
CA PHE A 301 -11.38 -9.85 19.30
C PHE A 301 -11.44 -10.79 20.49
N ARG A 302 -12.54 -11.57 20.65
CA ARG A 302 -12.71 -12.59 21.69
C ARG A 302 -11.58 -13.61 21.69
N LEU A 303 -11.27 -14.18 20.52
CA LEU A 303 -10.17 -15.14 20.38
C LEU A 303 -8.84 -14.57 20.87
N THR A 304 -8.56 -13.31 20.58
CA THR A 304 -7.32 -12.65 21.00
C THR A 304 -7.29 -12.40 22.51
N ILE A 305 -8.40 -11.91 23.07
CA ILE A 305 -8.51 -11.74 24.53
C ILE A 305 -8.28 -13.07 25.24
N ASP A 306 -8.92 -14.15 24.78
CA ASP A 306 -8.78 -15.47 25.40
C ASP A 306 -7.35 -16.00 25.31
N ARG A 307 -6.64 -15.77 24.20
CA ARG A 307 -5.21 -16.11 24.07
C ARG A 307 -4.34 -15.34 25.05
N ILE A 308 -4.53 -14.03 25.16
CA ILE A 308 -3.76 -13.19 26.10
C ILE A 308 -4.08 -13.55 27.55
N LYS A 309 -5.37 -13.74 27.88
CA LYS A 309 -5.82 -14.15 29.20
C LYS A 309 -5.21 -15.49 29.62
N LYS A 310 -5.21 -16.47 28.72
CA LYS A 310 -4.56 -17.77 28.95
C LYS A 310 -3.07 -17.61 29.24
N LEU A 311 -2.37 -16.84 28.40
CA LEU A 311 -0.93 -16.60 28.57
C LEU A 311 -0.61 -15.93 29.91
N ILE A 312 -1.39 -14.95 30.34
CA ILE A 312 -1.25 -14.27 31.63
C ILE A 312 -1.51 -15.26 32.78
N ASN A 313 -2.60 -16.05 32.72
CA ASN A 313 -2.94 -17.00 33.76
C ASN A 313 -1.88 -18.11 33.88
N ASP A 314 -1.37 -18.65 32.78
CA ASP A 314 -0.29 -19.63 32.76
C ASP A 314 0.99 -19.06 33.41
N THR A 315 1.29 -17.79 33.14
CA THR A 315 2.43 -17.08 33.73
C THR A 315 2.25 -16.87 35.24
N ILE A 316 1.06 -16.40 35.66
CA ILE A 316 0.72 -16.24 37.09
C ILE A 316 0.83 -17.62 37.81
N GLY A 317 0.32 -18.70 37.19
CA GLY A 317 0.46 -20.05 37.70
C GLY A 317 1.91 -20.48 37.90
N THR A 318 2.77 -20.17 36.91
CA THR A 318 4.21 -20.41 36.98
C THR A 318 4.87 -19.63 38.12
N ILE A 319 4.52 -18.36 38.30
CA ILE A 319 5.05 -17.52 39.38
C ILE A 319 4.59 -18.05 40.74
N LYS A 320 3.30 -18.44 40.89
CA LYS A 320 2.75 -18.99 42.14
C LYS A 320 3.37 -20.36 42.53
N ASN A 321 3.74 -21.14 41.53
CA ASN A 321 4.40 -22.44 41.74
C ASN A 321 5.94 -22.32 41.88
N TYR A 322 6.47 -21.10 41.80
CA TYR A 322 7.89 -20.85 41.93
C TYR A 322 8.37 -21.27 43.34
N GLN A 323 9.19 -22.31 43.44
CA GLN A 323 9.94 -22.68 44.63
C GLN A 323 11.40 -22.31 44.39
N SER A 324 11.97 -21.48 45.27
CA SER A 324 13.33 -20.94 45.10
C SER A 324 14.32 -22.02 44.68
N GLY A 325 14.85 -21.90 43.50
CA GLY A 325 15.99 -22.70 43.12
C GLY A 325 16.07 -23.24 41.72
N ASP A 326 15.22 -23.01 40.76
CA ASP A 326 15.51 -23.40 39.35
C ASP A 326 14.33 -23.19 38.37
N CYS A 327 13.53 -22.16 38.53
CA CYS A 327 12.51 -21.86 37.55
C CYS A 327 13.01 -20.81 36.55
N VAL A 328 13.19 -21.21 35.29
CA VAL A 328 13.54 -20.29 34.17
C VAL A 328 12.28 -20.03 33.38
N LEU A 329 11.84 -18.77 33.34
CA LEU A 329 10.73 -18.36 32.49
C LEU A 329 11.13 -18.48 31.02
N ASN A 330 10.42 -19.28 30.25
CA ASN A 330 10.71 -19.44 28.83
C ASN A 330 9.97 -18.38 28.01
N LEU A 331 10.60 -17.22 27.77
CA LEU A 331 10.02 -16.13 26.99
C LEU A 331 9.75 -16.50 25.51
N THR A 332 10.15 -17.69 25.05
CA THR A 332 9.89 -18.15 23.69
C THR A 332 8.41 -18.36 23.39
N GLU A 333 7.59 -18.62 24.41
CA GLU A 333 6.16 -18.84 24.25
C GLU A 333 5.35 -17.52 24.27
N ILE A 334 5.98 -16.41 24.70
CA ILE A 334 5.34 -15.10 24.84
C ILE A 334 5.32 -14.30 23.52
N SER A 335 6.17 -14.64 22.57
CA SER A 335 6.18 -13.94 21.27
C SER A 335 5.04 -14.42 20.38
N GLY A 336 3.85 -13.85 20.52
CA GLY A 336 2.74 -14.00 19.58
C GLY A 336 3.02 -13.29 18.24
N ALA A 337 4.20 -13.55 17.66
CA ALA A 337 4.63 -12.95 16.40
C ALA A 337 3.82 -13.44 15.18
N GLU A 338 2.98 -14.46 15.36
CA GLU A 338 2.17 -15.04 14.28
C GLU A 338 0.90 -14.23 13.97
N ASP A 339 0.51 -13.29 14.85
CA ASP A 339 -0.75 -12.54 14.75
C ASP A 339 -0.57 -11.06 14.35
N PHE A 340 0.61 -10.63 13.91
CA PHE A 340 0.85 -9.25 13.50
C PHE A 340 0.46 -9.01 12.04
N ASP A 341 -0.10 -7.83 11.78
CA ASP A 341 -0.28 -7.31 10.43
C ASP A 341 1.10 -7.09 9.79
N TYR A 342 1.47 -7.91 8.83
CA TYR A 342 2.77 -7.87 8.12
C TYR A 342 3.03 -6.55 7.38
N ASP A 343 2.04 -5.68 7.31
CA ASP A 343 2.13 -4.37 6.65
C ASP A 343 2.58 -3.24 7.57
N ASP A 344 2.66 -3.48 8.88
CA ASP A 344 3.25 -2.52 9.79
C ASP A 344 4.77 -2.55 9.61
N GLN A 345 5.35 -1.44 9.13
CA GLN A 345 6.79 -1.28 8.84
C GLN A 345 7.71 -1.60 10.03
N ASN A 346 7.12 -1.68 11.22
CA ASN A 346 7.82 -1.99 12.47
C ASN A 346 7.83 -3.49 12.79
N THR A 347 7.01 -4.32 12.15
CA THR A 347 6.88 -5.75 12.49
C THR A 347 8.18 -6.52 12.20
N ASP A 348 8.82 -6.25 11.05
CA ASP A 348 10.11 -6.86 10.71
C ASP A 348 11.22 -6.45 11.69
N PHE A 349 11.13 -5.26 12.28
CA PHE A 349 12.12 -4.71 13.21
C PHE A 349 12.04 -5.36 14.60
N PHE A 350 10.83 -5.74 15.03
CA PHE A 350 10.58 -6.37 16.34
C PHE A 350 10.68 -7.90 16.31
N SER A 351 10.55 -8.52 15.15
CA SER A 351 10.65 -9.98 14.98
C SER A 351 12.08 -10.53 14.99
N VAL A 352 13.10 -9.66 14.79
CA VAL A 352 14.51 -10.05 14.73
C VAL A 352 15.17 -9.92 16.10
N GLY A 353 15.43 -11.03 16.79
CA GLY A 353 16.20 -11.05 18.04
C GLY A 353 16.33 -12.43 18.67
N LYS A 354 17.43 -12.67 19.40
CA LYS A 354 17.59 -13.88 20.21
C LYS A 354 16.58 -13.89 21.36
N LYS A 355 15.92 -15.01 21.53
CA LYS A 355 15.00 -15.27 22.66
C LYS A 355 15.83 -15.39 23.94
N ILE A 356 15.65 -14.48 24.88
CA ILE A 356 16.37 -14.46 26.17
C ILE A 356 15.50 -15.18 27.19
N LYS A 357 16.08 -16.12 27.94
CA LYS A 357 15.44 -16.76 29.10
C LYS A 357 15.76 -15.93 30.33
N ILE A 358 14.74 -15.43 31.02
CA ILE A 358 14.87 -14.68 32.25
C ILE A 358 14.52 -15.59 33.43
N ASP A 359 15.41 -15.59 34.45
CA ASP A 359 15.20 -16.33 35.69
C ASP A 359 14.31 -15.51 36.65
N LEU A 360 13.25 -16.09 37.18
CA LEU A 360 12.38 -15.44 38.14
C LEU A 360 13.12 -14.97 39.42
N ALA A 361 14.21 -15.65 39.79
CA ALA A 361 15.07 -15.24 40.91
C ALA A 361 15.75 -13.87 40.70
N ASP A 362 15.91 -13.44 39.46
CA ASP A 362 16.54 -12.19 39.08
C ASP A 362 15.50 -11.06 38.85
N MET A 363 14.21 -11.33 39.12
CA MET A 363 13.09 -10.40 38.86
C MET A 363 12.38 -9.96 40.13
N ASP A 364 11.79 -8.75 40.10
CA ASP A 364 10.70 -8.37 40.99
C ASP A 364 9.38 -8.98 40.50
N TYR A 365 9.31 -10.30 40.62
CA TYR A 365 8.15 -11.07 40.17
C TYR A 365 6.88 -10.77 40.97
N VAL A 366 7.00 -10.20 42.18
CA VAL A 366 5.84 -9.85 43.02
C VAL A 366 5.10 -8.64 42.43
N SER A 367 5.83 -7.60 42.07
CA SER A 367 5.25 -6.42 41.40
C SER A 367 4.72 -6.80 40.02
N TRP A 368 5.46 -7.63 39.27
CA TRP A 368 5.01 -8.12 37.98
C TRP A 368 3.72 -8.92 38.08
N MET A 369 3.62 -9.83 39.03
CA MET A 369 2.41 -10.64 39.26
C MET A 369 1.18 -9.77 39.55
N ARG A 370 1.32 -8.72 40.34
CA ARG A 370 0.21 -7.77 40.65
C ARG A 370 -0.33 -7.10 39.40
N GLU A 371 0.55 -6.64 38.51
CA GLU A 371 0.14 -6.02 37.25
C GLU A 371 -0.49 -7.04 36.30
N LEU A 372 0.03 -8.28 36.28
CA LEU A 372 -0.57 -9.37 35.50
C LEU A 372 -1.97 -9.74 36.04
N GLU A 373 -2.16 -9.81 37.36
CA GLU A 373 -3.47 -10.09 37.98
C GLU A 373 -4.48 -8.99 37.64
N LYS A 374 -4.08 -7.74 37.65
CA LYS A 374 -4.91 -6.59 37.24
C LYS A 374 -5.29 -6.65 35.75
N ASP A 375 -4.34 -6.97 34.89
CA ASP A 375 -4.62 -7.17 33.47
C ASP A 375 -5.57 -8.35 33.25
N ALA A 376 -5.40 -9.46 34.00
CA ALA A 376 -6.29 -10.62 33.94
C ALA A 376 -7.74 -10.25 34.33
N GLU A 377 -7.92 -9.47 35.38
CA GLU A 377 -9.25 -8.98 35.82
C GLU A 377 -9.92 -8.10 34.75
N ASN A 378 -9.17 -7.18 34.15
CA ASN A 378 -9.69 -6.32 33.08
C ASN A 378 -10.05 -7.14 31.81
N LEU A 379 -9.23 -8.12 31.44
CA LEU A 379 -9.50 -9.03 30.32
C LEU A 379 -10.70 -9.93 30.61
N GLU A 380 -10.90 -10.37 31.86
CA GLU A 380 -12.09 -11.13 32.27
C GLU A 380 -13.34 -10.28 32.11
N LEU A 381 -13.30 -9.02 32.58
CA LEU A 381 -14.42 -8.08 32.42
C LEU A 381 -14.76 -7.86 30.94
N LEU A 382 -13.76 -7.65 30.07
CA LEU A 382 -13.94 -7.53 28.64
C LEU A 382 -14.57 -8.81 28.06
N SER A 383 -14.09 -9.99 28.48
CA SER A 383 -14.61 -11.27 28.01
C SER A 383 -16.09 -11.46 28.37
N VAL A 384 -16.48 -11.07 29.61
CA VAL A 384 -17.89 -11.10 30.05
C VAL A 384 -18.76 -10.12 29.27
N MET A 385 -18.29 -8.90 29.02
CA MET A 385 -19.03 -7.87 28.28
C MET A 385 -19.41 -8.32 26.86
N ILE A 386 -18.53 -9.09 26.19
CA ILE A 386 -18.75 -9.53 24.81
C ILE A 386 -19.28 -10.96 24.69
N ALA A 387 -19.49 -11.66 25.83
CA ALA A 387 -19.85 -13.08 25.85
C ALA A 387 -21.17 -13.36 25.11
N ASP A 388 -22.16 -12.50 25.31
CA ASP A 388 -23.52 -12.69 24.77
C ASP A 388 -23.66 -12.21 23.30
N ILE A 389 -22.62 -11.60 22.71
CA ILE A 389 -22.65 -11.18 21.31
C ILE A 389 -22.40 -12.41 20.43
N THR A 390 -23.47 -13.14 20.15
CA THR A 390 -23.49 -14.27 19.20
C THR A 390 -23.62 -13.76 17.75
N PRO A 391 -23.47 -14.60 16.71
CA PRO A 391 -23.67 -14.20 15.33
C PRO A 391 -25.04 -13.54 15.05
N GLU A 392 -26.09 -13.97 15.79
CA GLU A 392 -27.43 -13.41 15.69
C GLU A 392 -27.50 -11.97 16.22
N HIS A 393 -26.68 -11.64 17.20
CA HIS A 393 -26.59 -10.33 17.86
C HIS A 393 -25.41 -9.47 17.40
N ASP A 394 -24.61 -9.98 16.44
CA ASP A 394 -23.55 -9.22 15.77
C ASP A 394 -24.16 -8.34 14.68
N THR A 395 -24.45 -7.10 14.99
CA THR A 395 -25.11 -6.17 14.09
C THR A 395 -24.33 -5.95 12.79
N LYS A 396 -23.02 -6.02 12.86
CA LYS A 396 -22.14 -5.88 11.68
C LYS A 396 -22.33 -7.06 10.73
N LEU A 397 -22.40 -8.30 11.26
CA LEU A 397 -22.68 -9.49 10.48
C LEU A 397 -24.08 -9.47 9.90
N GLN A 398 -25.09 -9.05 10.69
CA GLN A 398 -26.48 -8.93 10.22
C GLN A 398 -26.60 -7.90 9.09
N THR A 399 -25.93 -6.77 9.21
CA THR A 399 -25.85 -5.75 8.15
C THR A 399 -25.19 -6.31 6.88
N LEU A 400 -24.18 -7.15 7.01
CA LEU A 400 -23.58 -7.84 5.87
C LEU A 400 -24.58 -8.79 5.18
N PHE A 401 -25.39 -9.52 5.93
CA PHE A 401 -26.43 -10.37 5.37
C PHE A 401 -27.48 -9.57 4.59
N ASP A 402 -27.87 -8.40 5.08
CA ASP A 402 -28.81 -7.51 4.40
C ASP A 402 -28.21 -6.94 3.10
N LEU A 403 -26.90 -6.62 3.10
CA LEU A 403 -26.18 -6.21 1.89
C LEU A 403 -26.15 -7.32 0.84
N ILE A 404 -25.84 -8.55 1.25
CA ILE A 404 -25.81 -9.71 0.35
C ILE A 404 -27.23 -9.92 -0.22
N ARG A 405 -28.26 -9.91 0.62
CA ARG A 405 -29.66 -10.03 0.18
C ARG A 405 -30.00 -8.96 -0.86
N LYS A 406 -29.75 -7.69 -0.53
CA LYS A 406 -30.00 -6.57 -1.42
C LYS A 406 -29.27 -6.69 -2.76
N LYS A 407 -28.00 -7.09 -2.75
CA LYS A 407 -27.22 -7.27 -3.98
C LYS A 407 -27.79 -8.38 -4.87
N ILE A 408 -28.30 -9.46 -4.29
CA ILE A 408 -28.85 -10.59 -5.05
C ILE A 408 -30.25 -10.26 -5.60
N GLU A 409 -31.09 -9.60 -4.81
CA GLU A 409 -32.43 -9.22 -5.21
C GLU A 409 -32.47 -8.03 -6.19
N GLN A 410 -31.49 -7.12 -6.05
CA GLN A 410 -31.36 -5.90 -6.86
C GLN A 410 -29.93 -5.75 -7.40
N PRO A 411 -29.52 -6.61 -8.32
CA PRO A 411 -28.15 -6.58 -8.85
C PRO A 411 -27.88 -5.30 -9.63
N ILE A 412 -26.71 -4.67 -9.39
CA ILE A 412 -26.30 -3.44 -10.10
C ILE A 412 -26.00 -3.68 -11.58
N ASN A 413 -25.55 -4.91 -11.92
CA ASN A 413 -25.46 -5.38 -13.31
C ASN A 413 -26.34 -6.63 -13.45
N PRO A 414 -27.18 -6.72 -14.48
CA PRO A 414 -28.12 -7.83 -14.67
C PRO A 414 -27.43 -9.19 -14.60
N GLY A 415 -27.93 -10.07 -13.70
CA GLY A 415 -27.45 -11.43 -13.54
C GLY A 415 -26.12 -11.61 -12.80
N ASN A 416 -25.43 -10.53 -12.44
CA ASN A 416 -24.19 -10.62 -11.66
C ASN A 416 -24.49 -10.75 -10.16
N LYS A 417 -24.12 -11.92 -9.58
CA LYS A 417 -24.28 -12.24 -8.16
C LYS A 417 -22.97 -12.21 -7.39
N LYS A 418 -21.85 -11.87 -8.05
CA LYS A 418 -20.52 -11.98 -7.44
C LYS A 418 -20.27 -10.88 -6.41
N ILE A 419 -19.75 -11.31 -5.27
CA ILE A 419 -19.38 -10.45 -4.14
C ILE A 419 -17.99 -10.84 -3.65
N ILE A 420 -17.13 -9.87 -3.44
CA ILE A 420 -15.86 -10.07 -2.75
C ILE A 420 -15.89 -9.33 -1.41
N ILE A 421 -15.51 -10.03 -0.34
CA ILE A 421 -15.48 -9.52 1.03
C ILE A 421 -14.02 -9.55 1.51
N PHE A 422 -13.46 -8.39 1.78
CA PHE A 422 -12.11 -8.26 2.32
C PHE A 422 -12.14 -8.03 3.81
N THR A 423 -11.23 -8.70 4.52
CA THR A 423 -10.92 -8.47 5.94
C THR A 423 -9.41 -8.50 6.17
N ALA A 424 -8.93 -7.82 7.21
CA ALA A 424 -7.51 -7.79 7.57
C ALA A 424 -7.06 -9.09 8.26
N PHE A 425 -7.97 -9.80 8.97
CA PHE A 425 -7.62 -10.92 9.85
C PHE A 425 -8.16 -12.24 9.35
N SER A 426 -7.33 -13.29 9.43
CA SER A 426 -7.73 -14.66 9.10
C SER A 426 -8.84 -15.19 10.03
N ASP A 427 -8.77 -14.87 11.34
CA ASP A 427 -9.81 -15.27 12.30
C ASP A 427 -11.18 -14.66 11.94
N THR A 428 -11.20 -13.42 11.40
CA THR A 428 -12.43 -12.80 10.90
C THR A 428 -12.88 -13.45 9.59
N ALA A 429 -11.96 -13.81 8.70
CA ALA A 429 -12.30 -14.52 7.46
C ALA A 429 -12.94 -15.88 7.77
N ASP A 430 -12.38 -16.65 8.71
CA ASP A 430 -12.94 -17.91 9.20
C ASP A 430 -14.36 -17.72 9.78
N TYR A 431 -14.54 -16.69 10.60
CA TYR A 431 -15.86 -16.34 11.16
C TYR A 431 -16.88 -15.98 10.08
N LEU A 432 -16.48 -15.16 9.13
CA LEU A 432 -17.33 -14.79 7.99
C LEU A 432 -17.65 -16.01 7.13
N PHE A 433 -16.67 -16.85 6.83
CA PHE A 433 -16.90 -18.06 6.02
C PHE A 433 -17.94 -18.97 6.68
N ALA A 434 -17.81 -19.24 7.98
CA ALA A 434 -18.75 -20.10 8.72
C ALA A 434 -20.20 -19.57 8.66
N ASN A 435 -20.40 -18.28 8.76
CA ASN A 435 -21.73 -17.66 8.83
C ASN A 435 -22.29 -17.29 7.45
N VAL A 436 -21.47 -16.65 6.60
CA VAL A 436 -21.91 -16.20 5.26
C VAL A 436 -22.14 -17.39 4.33
N SER A 437 -21.31 -18.43 4.38
CA SER A 437 -21.49 -19.61 3.51
C SER A 437 -22.81 -20.31 3.80
N LYS A 438 -23.17 -20.46 5.08
CA LYS A 438 -24.45 -21.02 5.51
C LYS A 438 -25.61 -20.16 5.04
N PHE A 439 -25.57 -18.85 5.34
CA PHE A 439 -26.60 -17.91 4.96
C PHE A 439 -26.83 -17.87 3.46
N ALA A 440 -25.74 -17.74 2.66
CA ALA A 440 -25.82 -17.64 1.21
C ALA A 440 -26.32 -18.92 0.56
N LYS A 441 -25.91 -20.09 1.08
CA LYS A 441 -26.35 -21.39 0.58
C LYS A 441 -27.82 -21.67 0.87
N GLU A 442 -28.26 -21.44 2.11
CA GLU A 442 -29.63 -21.72 2.55
C GLU A 442 -30.66 -20.78 1.91
N ASN A 443 -30.34 -19.50 1.72
CA ASN A 443 -31.29 -18.52 1.22
C ASN A 443 -31.26 -18.35 -0.31
N PHE A 444 -30.08 -18.51 -0.94
CA PHE A 444 -29.91 -18.17 -2.36
C PHE A 444 -29.24 -19.26 -3.19
N GLY A 445 -28.80 -20.35 -2.59
CA GLY A 445 -28.11 -21.43 -3.28
C GLY A 445 -26.72 -21.06 -3.79
N LEU A 446 -26.10 -20.00 -3.24
CA LEU A 446 -24.81 -19.48 -3.69
C LEU A 446 -23.64 -20.25 -3.08
N GLU A 447 -22.57 -20.36 -3.85
CA GLU A 447 -21.32 -21.00 -3.44
C GLU A 447 -20.32 -19.96 -2.95
N THR A 448 -19.68 -20.27 -1.81
CA THR A 448 -18.75 -19.38 -1.13
C THR A 448 -17.38 -20.01 -1.02
N ALA A 449 -16.33 -19.21 -1.13
CA ALA A 449 -14.96 -19.61 -0.82
C ALA A 449 -14.28 -18.61 0.10
N GLU A 450 -13.25 -19.09 0.80
CA GLU A 450 -12.35 -18.31 1.65
C GLU A 450 -10.92 -18.52 1.22
N ILE A 451 -10.15 -17.42 1.18
CA ILE A 451 -8.71 -17.43 0.95
C ILE A 451 -8.01 -16.54 1.96
N THR A 452 -7.11 -17.14 2.73
CA THR A 452 -6.21 -16.47 3.66
C THR A 452 -4.74 -16.71 3.27
N GLY A 453 -3.82 -15.87 3.73
CA GLY A 453 -2.41 -15.96 3.31
C GLY A 453 -1.63 -17.13 3.88
N THR A 454 -2.15 -17.79 4.92
CA THR A 454 -1.40 -18.72 5.77
C THR A 454 -1.76 -20.19 5.59
N VAL A 455 -2.95 -20.50 5.07
CA VAL A 455 -3.48 -21.86 4.97
C VAL A 455 -4.15 -22.08 3.61
N ASP A 456 -4.33 -23.34 3.20
CA ASP A 456 -5.17 -23.69 2.07
C ASP A 456 -6.58 -23.12 2.26
N GLY A 457 -7.17 -22.59 1.19
CA GLY A 457 -8.50 -22.00 1.22
C GLY A 457 -9.60 -22.99 1.58
N LYS A 458 -10.80 -22.48 1.79
CA LYS A 458 -12.01 -23.27 1.99
C LYS A 458 -13.02 -22.97 0.89
N ALA A 459 -13.85 -23.92 0.52
CA ALA A 459 -14.92 -23.72 -0.44
C ALA A 459 -16.13 -24.61 -0.10
N THR A 460 -17.34 -24.11 -0.41
CA THR A 460 -18.57 -24.87 -0.22
C THR A 460 -18.82 -25.89 -1.32
N ILE A 461 -18.17 -25.78 -2.48
CA ILE A 461 -18.28 -26.73 -3.58
C ILE A 461 -17.55 -28.01 -3.18
N PRO A 462 -18.25 -29.17 -3.15
CA PRO A 462 -17.64 -30.44 -2.78
C PRO A 462 -16.52 -30.83 -3.73
N LYS A 463 -15.37 -31.26 -3.18
CA LYS A 463 -14.18 -31.73 -3.93
C LYS A 463 -13.46 -30.64 -4.76
N LEU A 464 -13.87 -29.40 -4.68
CA LEU A 464 -13.09 -28.32 -5.29
C LEU A 464 -11.74 -28.23 -4.58
N ARG A 465 -10.66 -28.22 -5.34
CA ARG A 465 -9.34 -27.95 -4.79
C ARG A 465 -9.27 -26.48 -4.37
N ALA A 466 -9.11 -26.25 -3.06
CA ALA A 466 -9.17 -24.91 -2.48
C ALA A 466 -7.83 -24.16 -2.52
N ASP A 467 -6.98 -24.43 -3.50
CA ASP A 467 -5.79 -23.62 -3.76
C ASP A 467 -6.17 -22.26 -4.38
N LEU A 468 -5.29 -21.29 -4.18
CA LEU A 468 -5.50 -19.90 -4.61
C LEU A 468 -5.95 -19.79 -6.08
N ASN A 469 -5.26 -20.47 -7.00
CA ASN A 469 -5.52 -20.32 -8.42
C ASN A 469 -6.85 -20.93 -8.84
N THR A 470 -7.18 -22.12 -8.35
CA THR A 470 -8.45 -22.79 -8.61
C THR A 470 -9.63 -21.97 -8.10
N VAL A 471 -9.55 -21.50 -6.85
CA VAL A 471 -10.61 -20.68 -6.25
C VAL A 471 -10.82 -19.37 -7.05
N LEU A 472 -9.73 -18.64 -7.35
CA LEU A 472 -9.84 -17.40 -8.12
C LEU A 472 -10.34 -17.63 -9.55
N THR A 473 -10.00 -18.77 -10.17
CA THR A 473 -10.48 -19.15 -11.50
C THR A 473 -11.97 -19.48 -11.49
N CYS A 474 -12.47 -20.14 -10.45
CA CYS A 474 -13.89 -20.42 -10.28
C CYS A 474 -14.69 -19.17 -9.88
N PHE A 475 -14.08 -18.24 -9.14
CA PHE A 475 -14.72 -16.99 -8.76
C PHE A 475 -14.78 -15.97 -9.92
N SER A 476 -13.72 -15.87 -10.72
CA SER A 476 -13.61 -14.90 -11.82
C SER A 476 -13.34 -15.64 -13.14
N PRO A 477 -14.34 -16.41 -13.64
CA PRO A 477 -14.12 -17.37 -14.71
C PRO A 477 -13.72 -16.75 -16.05
N VAL A 478 -14.21 -15.57 -16.37
CA VAL A 478 -13.91 -14.89 -17.64
C VAL A 478 -12.52 -14.25 -17.58
N SER A 479 -12.26 -13.43 -16.58
CA SER A 479 -10.98 -12.73 -16.45
C SER A 479 -9.79 -13.66 -16.16
N LYS A 480 -10.06 -14.85 -15.62
CA LYS A 480 -9.04 -15.89 -15.39
C LYS A 480 -8.95 -16.94 -16.49
N GLY A 481 -9.83 -16.88 -17.51
CA GLY A 481 -9.82 -17.86 -18.61
C GLY A 481 -10.18 -19.27 -18.17
N LYS A 482 -11.20 -19.44 -17.32
CA LYS A 482 -11.62 -20.74 -16.77
C LYS A 482 -11.89 -21.79 -17.84
N SER A 483 -12.50 -21.41 -18.95
CA SER A 483 -12.78 -22.33 -20.06
C SER A 483 -11.54 -23.02 -20.60
N VAL A 484 -10.38 -22.37 -20.48
CA VAL A 484 -9.08 -22.88 -20.91
C VAL A 484 -8.38 -23.64 -19.79
N LEU A 485 -8.41 -23.09 -18.54
CA LEU A 485 -7.68 -23.65 -17.40
C LEU A 485 -8.36 -24.86 -16.79
N LEU A 486 -9.71 -24.88 -16.78
CA LEU A 486 -10.54 -25.93 -16.19
C LEU A 486 -11.61 -26.37 -17.21
N PRO A 487 -11.21 -26.97 -18.34
CA PRO A 487 -12.13 -27.32 -19.40
C PRO A 487 -13.18 -28.34 -18.90
N GLY A 488 -14.45 -28.03 -19.13
CA GLY A 488 -15.57 -28.87 -18.72
C GLY A 488 -16.01 -28.72 -17.25
N SER A 489 -15.32 -27.93 -16.44
CA SER A 489 -15.80 -27.64 -15.08
C SER A 489 -16.94 -26.61 -15.11
N THR A 490 -18.04 -26.96 -14.44
CA THR A 490 -19.20 -26.08 -14.21
C THR A 490 -19.14 -25.36 -12.85
N ASP A 491 -18.13 -25.69 -12.02
CA ASP A 491 -17.97 -25.13 -10.69
C ASP A 491 -17.81 -23.61 -10.75
N GLU A 492 -18.68 -22.87 -10.12
CA GLU A 492 -18.63 -21.42 -10.04
C GLU A 492 -18.83 -20.96 -8.61
N LEU A 493 -18.05 -19.98 -8.18
CA LEU A 493 -18.10 -19.37 -6.88
C LEU A 493 -18.73 -17.98 -7.00
N ASP A 494 -19.67 -17.68 -6.12
CA ASP A 494 -20.41 -16.42 -6.12
C ASP A 494 -19.85 -15.42 -5.09
N ILE A 495 -19.45 -15.93 -3.93
CA ILE A 495 -18.93 -15.10 -2.84
C ILE A 495 -17.48 -15.52 -2.52
N LEU A 496 -16.60 -14.55 -2.50
CA LEU A 496 -15.20 -14.75 -2.10
C LEU A 496 -14.90 -13.93 -0.85
N ILE A 497 -14.51 -14.61 0.22
CA ILE A 497 -14.01 -13.99 1.45
C ILE A 497 -12.49 -14.08 1.43
N ALA A 498 -11.81 -12.96 1.63
CA ALA A 498 -10.36 -12.93 1.49
C ALA A 498 -9.69 -11.94 2.44
N THR A 499 -8.46 -12.30 2.83
CA THR A 499 -7.56 -11.33 3.45
C THR A 499 -6.77 -10.56 2.39
N ASP A 500 -5.91 -9.63 2.81
CA ASP A 500 -5.07 -8.84 1.92
C ASP A 500 -4.06 -9.66 1.08
N CYS A 501 -4.03 -10.98 1.26
CA CYS A 501 -3.21 -11.88 0.43
C CYS A 501 -3.54 -11.80 -1.07
N ILE A 502 -4.77 -11.38 -1.44
CA ILE A 502 -5.18 -11.16 -2.83
C ILE A 502 -5.39 -9.68 -3.19
N SER A 503 -5.06 -8.75 -2.29
CA SER A 503 -5.21 -7.31 -2.53
C SER A 503 -4.29 -6.78 -3.64
N GLU A 504 -3.29 -7.55 -4.07
CA GLU A 504 -2.34 -7.17 -5.13
C GLU A 504 -2.28 -8.20 -6.25
N GLY A 505 -2.09 -7.73 -7.49
CA GLY A 505 -1.75 -8.52 -8.67
C GLY A 505 -2.83 -9.47 -9.22
N GLN A 506 -4.03 -9.54 -8.63
CA GLN A 506 -5.11 -10.41 -9.11
C GLN A 506 -6.15 -9.64 -9.94
N ASN A 507 -6.62 -10.28 -11.02
CA ASN A 507 -7.71 -9.75 -11.86
C ASN A 507 -9.00 -10.45 -11.46
N LEU A 508 -9.95 -9.70 -10.89
CA LEU A 508 -11.23 -10.20 -10.38
C LEU A 508 -12.40 -9.36 -10.92
N GLN A 509 -12.25 -8.84 -12.13
CA GLN A 509 -13.18 -7.89 -12.76
C GLN A 509 -14.50 -8.53 -13.23
N ASP A 510 -14.69 -9.83 -13.07
CA ASP A 510 -16.00 -10.46 -13.22
C ASP A 510 -16.91 -10.10 -12.03
N CYS A 511 -16.35 -9.74 -10.88
CA CYS A 511 -17.05 -9.23 -9.72
C CYS A 511 -17.31 -7.73 -9.86
N ASP A 512 -18.50 -7.28 -9.46
CA ASP A 512 -18.92 -5.89 -9.51
C ASP A 512 -19.21 -5.28 -8.12
N TYR A 513 -19.09 -6.08 -7.04
CA TYR A 513 -19.44 -5.67 -5.69
C TYR A 513 -18.36 -6.04 -4.69
N LEU A 514 -17.67 -5.04 -4.14
CA LEU A 514 -16.57 -5.23 -3.20
C LEU A 514 -16.95 -4.65 -1.84
N ILE A 515 -16.83 -5.46 -0.80
CA ILE A 515 -17.08 -5.10 0.59
C ILE A 515 -15.77 -5.14 1.36
N ASN A 516 -15.37 -4.01 1.94
CA ASN A 516 -14.38 -3.97 3.00
C ASN A 516 -15.09 -4.17 4.33
N TYR A 517 -15.04 -5.38 4.87
CA TYR A 517 -15.68 -5.70 6.16
C TYR A 517 -14.98 -5.01 7.33
N ASP A 518 -13.68 -4.75 7.18
CA ASP A 518 -12.93 -3.81 8.01
C ASP A 518 -12.14 -2.83 7.12
N VAL A 519 -12.08 -1.60 7.56
CA VAL A 519 -11.34 -0.55 6.89
C VAL A 519 -9.89 -0.61 7.34
N HIS A 520 -9.00 -0.80 6.38
CA HIS A 520 -7.57 -0.77 6.67
C HIS A 520 -7.14 0.65 7.04
N TRP A 521 -6.30 0.78 8.09
CA TRP A 521 -5.78 2.09 8.56
C TRP A 521 -4.89 2.79 7.52
N ASN A 522 -4.38 2.04 6.55
CA ASN A 522 -3.72 2.60 5.38
C ASN A 522 -4.75 2.71 4.23
N PRO A 523 -5.14 3.94 3.84
CA PRO A 523 -6.12 4.17 2.79
C PRO A 523 -5.75 3.54 1.44
N VAL A 524 -4.45 3.44 1.13
CA VAL A 524 -3.93 2.83 -0.09
C VAL A 524 -4.39 1.39 -0.25
N ARG A 525 -4.54 0.65 0.86
CA ARG A 525 -5.03 -0.74 0.81
C ARG A 525 -6.47 -0.85 0.34
N ILE A 526 -7.33 0.06 0.76
CA ILE A 526 -8.74 0.11 0.31
C ILE A 526 -8.80 0.28 -1.20
N ILE A 527 -7.98 1.18 -1.74
CA ILE A 527 -7.90 1.43 -3.17
C ILE A 527 -7.28 0.25 -3.92
N GLN A 528 -6.25 -0.36 -3.39
CA GLN A 528 -5.64 -1.57 -3.95
C GLN A 528 -6.64 -2.72 -4.02
N ARG A 529 -7.43 -2.94 -2.96
CA ARG A 529 -8.54 -3.91 -2.96
C ARG A 529 -9.56 -3.60 -4.05
N PHE A 530 -10.03 -2.35 -4.14
CA PHE A 530 -10.99 -1.93 -5.15
C PHE A 530 -10.44 -2.06 -6.58
N GLY A 531 -9.17 -1.77 -6.79
CA GLY A 531 -8.47 -1.98 -8.06
C GLY A 531 -8.45 -3.44 -8.55
N ARG A 532 -8.97 -4.42 -7.79
CA ARG A 532 -9.13 -5.81 -8.26
C ARG A 532 -10.33 -5.96 -9.19
N ILE A 533 -11.39 -5.19 -8.97
CA ILE A 533 -12.61 -5.20 -9.78
C ILE A 533 -12.67 -4.01 -10.75
N ASP A 534 -12.05 -2.89 -10.41
CA ASP A 534 -11.99 -1.68 -11.21
C ASP A 534 -10.86 -1.75 -12.25
N ARG A 535 -11.16 -2.39 -13.37
CA ARG A 535 -10.18 -2.62 -14.44
C ARG A 535 -10.76 -2.39 -15.82
N ILE A 536 -9.90 -1.92 -16.72
CA ILE A 536 -10.23 -1.76 -18.12
C ILE A 536 -10.62 -3.10 -18.75
N GLY A 537 -11.61 -3.10 -19.62
CA GLY A 537 -12.13 -4.30 -20.26
C GLY A 537 -13.02 -5.16 -19.38
N SER A 538 -13.49 -4.63 -18.24
CA SER A 538 -14.55 -5.27 -17.45
C SER A 538 -15.83 -5.43 -18.28
N LYS A 539 -16.57 -6.51 -18.03
CA LYS A 539 -17.90 -6.74 -18.61
C LYS A 539 -19.02 -6.04 -17.85
N ASN A 540 -18.72 -5.56 -16.64
CA ASN A 540 -19.64 -4.86 -15.80
C ASN A 540 -19.71 -3.39 -16.21
N ASP A 541 -20.93 -2.85 -16.33
CA ASP A 541 -21.12 -1.43 -16.61
C ASP A 541 -20.86 -0.59 -15.36
N HIS A 542 -21.23 -1.11 -14.19
CA HIS A 542 -21.10 -0.43 -12.90
C HIS A 542 -20.37 -1.29 -11.90
N ILE A 543 -19.67 -0.65 -10.95
CA ILE A 543 -19.03 -1.31 -9.81
C ILE A 543 -19.31 -0.55 -8.52
N GLN A 544 -19.46 -1.30 -7.41
CA GLN A 544 -19.80 -0.76 -6.10
C GLN A 544 -18.73 -1.10 -5.07
N LEU A 545 -18.33 -0.09 -4.31
CA LEU A 545 -17.52 -0.22 -3.10
C LEU A 545 -18.40 -0.05 -1.87
N VAL A 546 -18.25 -0.94 -0.89
CA VAL A 546 -18.90 -0.84 0.42
C VAL A 546 -17.83 -0.88 1.51
N ASN A 547 -17.87 0.05 2.44
CA ASN A 547 -16.93 0.14 3.54
C ASN A 547 -17.69 0.10 4.89
N PHE A 548 -17.27 -0.84 5.76
CA PHE A 548 -17.72 -0.87 7.14
C PHE A 548 -16.76 -0.05 8.01
N TRP A 549 -17.25 1.01 8.60
CA TRP A 549 -16.53 1.85 9.54
C TRP A 549 -16.92 1.48 10.98
N PRO A 550 -16.03 1.66 11.96
CA PRO A 550 -16.40 1.49 13.37
C PRO A 550 -17.49 2.51 13.76
N ASP A 551 -18.35 2.12 14.71
CA ASP A 551 -19.41 2.99 15.24
C ASP A 551 -18.83 4.02 16.23
N MET A 552 -18.05 4.92 15.71
CA MET A 552 -17.49 6.08 16.41
C MET A 552 -17.25 7.21 15.42
N ASP A 553 -17.12 8.43 15.92
CA ASP A 553 -16.78 9.56 15.06
C ASP A 553 -15.36 9.36 14.49
N LEU A 554 -15.17 9.76 13.23
CA LEU A 554 -13.87 9.69 12.55
C LEU A 554 -12.78 10.43 13.34
N ASP A 555 -13.13 11.53 14.00
CA ASP A 555 -12.24 12.32 14.83
C ASP A 555 -11.86 11.60 16.12
N GLU A 556 -12.81 10.93 16.75
CA GLU A 556 -12.56 10.04 17.89
C GLU A 556 -11.67 8.88 17.45
N TYR A 557 -11.96 8.25 16.33
CA TYR A 557 -11.21 7.12 15.79
C TYR A 557 -9.73 7.45 15.52
N ILE A 558 -9.45 8.60 14.90
CA ILE A 558 -8.09 9.04 14.62
C ILE A 558 -7.38 9.51 15.90
N ASN A 559 -8.09 10.24 16.75
CA ASN A 559 -7.58 10.66 18.05
C ASN A 559 -7.29 9.48 18.97
N LEU A 560 -8.09 8.42 18.88
CA LEU A 560 -7.93 7.18 19.59
C LEU A 560 -6.56 6.54 19.27
N LYS A 561 -6.24 6.41 18.00
CA LYS A 561 -4.93 5.93 17.56
C LYS A 561 -3.80 6.81 18.09
N SER A 562 -3.92 8.12 17.96
CA SER A 562 -2.95 9.09 18.46
C SER A 562 -2.78 9.01 19.98
N ARG A 563 -3.87 8.78 20.75
CA ARG A 563 -3.81 8.61 22.21
C ARG A 563 -3.08 7.35 22.63
N VAL A 564 -3.33 6.21 21.94
CA VAL A 564 -2.59 4.96 22.19
C VAL A 564 -1.10 5.18 21.95
N GLU A 565 -0.76 5.81 20.83
CA GLU A 565 0.62 6.12 20.49
C GLU A 565 1.29 7.09 21.46
N THR A 566 0.58 8.13 21.91
CA THR A 566 1.10 9.15 22.82
C THR A 566 1.26 8.64 24.25
N ARG A 567 0.28 7.89 24.78
CA ARG A 567 0.33 7.35 26.16
C ARG A 567 1.48 6.38 26.34
N MET A 568 1.82 5.62 25.29
CA MET A 568 2.96 4.72 25.32
C MET A 568 4.30 5.43 25.18
N LYS A 569 4.35 6.56 24.45
CA LYS A 569 5.54 7.43 24.45
C LYS A 569 5.84 8.01 25.84
N ILE A 570 4.83 8.45 26.57
CA ILE A 570 5.01 8.99 27.95
C ILE A 570 5.56 7.93 28.91
N SER A 571 5.14 6.68 28.77
CA SER A 571 5.67 5.57 29.59
C SER A 571 7.15 5.28 29.32
N VAL A 572 7.61 5.47 28.10
CA VAL A 572 9.03 5.31 27.71
C VAL A 572 9.87 6.49 28.18
N MET A 573 9.33 7.72 28.12
CA MET A 573 10.04 8.93 28.55
C MET A 573 10.30 8.97 30.06
N THR A 574 9.48 8.30 30.86
CA THR A 574 9.72 8.20 32.32
C THR A 574 10.83 7.22 32.68
N SER A 575 11.24 6.36 31.74
CA SER A 575 12.29 5.34 31.92
C SER A 575 13.64 5.67 31.28
N THR A 576 13.65 6.57 30.28
CA THR A 576 14.87 6.99 29.60
C THR A 576 14.86 8.51 29.45
N GLY A 577 15.82 9.17 30.06
CA GLY A 577 15.95 10.65 30.12
C GLY A 577 16.39 11.28 28.79
N ASP A 578 15.94 10.81 27.65
CA ASP A 578 16.29 11.35 26.34
C ASP A 578 15.11 12.10 25.68
N ASP A 579 15.46 13.28 25.16
CA ASP A 579 14.60 14.34 24.68
C ASP A 579 13.70 13.97 23.47
N ASP A 580 12.53 14.54 23.54
CA ASP A 580 11.50 14.93 22.58
C ASP A 580 11.79 14.67 21.09
N LEU A 581 11.31 13.53 20.58
CA LEU A 581 11.24 13.23 19.14
C LEU A 581 9.79 13.11 18.63
N ILE A 582 8.88 13.94 19.17
CA ILE A 582 7.58 14.15 18.51
C ILE A 582 7.78 15.22 17.44
N ASN A 583 8.17 14.80 16.26
CA ASN A 583 8.30 15.69 15.12
C ASN A 583 6.95 16.32 14.75
N ALA A 584 6.97 17.62 14.45
CA ALA A 584 5.87 18.36 13.84
C ALA A 584 5.37 17.68 12.53
N GLU A 585 6.20 16.85 11.91
CA GLU A 585 5.89 16.00 10.75
C GLU A 585 4.77 14.98 11.06
N GLU A 586 4.69 14.41 12.28
CA GLU A 586 3.65 13.42 12.62
C GLU A 586 2.26 14.04 12.77
N LYS A 587 2.15 15.32 13.21
CA LYS A 587 0.85 16.01 13.30
C LYS A 587 0.26 16.32 11.93
N GLY A 588 1.08 16.78 10.99
CA GLY A 588 0.66 17.01 9.60
C GLY A 588 0.24 15.73 8.90
N ASP A 589 0.88 14.60 9.21
CA ASP A 589 0.56 13.29 8.66
C ASP A 589 -0.79 12.74 9.16
N LEU A 590 -1.16 13.01 10.41
CA LEU A 590 -2.45 12.63 10.99
C LEU A 590 -3.63 13.41 10.40
N GLU A 591 -3.50 14.73 10.24
CA GLU A 591 -4.53 15.56 9.60
C GLU A 591 -4.72 15.19 8.12
N TYR A 592 -3.61 14.91 7.43
CA TYR A 592 -3.65 14.44 6.06
C TYR A 592 -4.38 13.10 5.94
N ARG A 593 -4.06 12.12 6.78
CA ARG A 593 -4.75 10.82 6.80
C ARG A 593 -6.24 10.95 7.12
N ARG A 594 -6.57 11.87 8.03
CA ARG A 594 -7.98 12.21 8.37
C ARG A 594 -8.74 12.70 7.14
N ALA A 595 -8.17 13.65 6.41
CA ALA A 595 -8.77 14.18 5.20
C ALA A 595 -8.97 13.07 4.15
N GLN A 596 -7.99 12.18 3.99
CA GLN A 596 -8.07 11.07 3.06
C GLN A 596 -9.13 10.03 3.46
N LEU A 597 -9.21 9.66 4.74
CA LEU A 597 -10.25 8.73 5.22
C LEU A 597 -11.64 9.33 5.09
N LYS A 598 -11.78 10.64 5.30
CA LYS A 598 -13.05 11.35 5.08
C LYS A 598 -13.47 11.31 3.61
N ARG A 599 -12.54 11.58 2.69
CA ARG A 599 -12.81 11.46 1.26
C ARG A 599 -13.28 10.06 0.86
N LEU A 600 -12.63 9.01 1.39
CA LEU A 600 -13.02 7.61 1.12
C LEU A 600 -14.40 7.23 1.63
N GLN A 601 -14.99 8.01 2.56
CA GLN A 601 -16.38 7.82 2.99
C GLN A 601 -17.38 8.37 1.96
N GLU A 602 -16.98 9.36 1.19
CA GLU A 602 -17.84 10.13 0.30
C GLU A 602 -17.62 9.78 -1.18
N GLU A 603 -16.40 9.42 -1.57
CA GLU A 603 -16.02 9.16 -2.96
C GLU A 603 -15.05 7.98 -3.14
N VAL A 604 -15.01 7.40 -4.32
CA VAL A 604 -13.99 6.42 -4.70
C VAL A 604 -12.77 7.17 -5.23
N VAL A 605 -11.68 7.10 -4.48
CA VAL A 605 -10.44 7.84 -4.75
C VAL A 605 -9.42 6.92 -5.45
N ASP A 606 -8.67 7.44 -6.41
CA ASP A 606 -7.56 6.72 -7.03
C ASP A 606 -6.31 6.75 -6.14
N ILE A 607 -5.41 5.76 -6.31
CA ILE A 607 -4.13 5.70 -5.57
C ILE A 607 -3.33 6.99 -5.75
N GLU A 608 -3.38 7.57 -6.94
CA GLU A 608 -2.69 8.79 -7.32
C GLU A 608 -3.18 10.01 -6.54
N ASP A 609 -4.48 10.06 -6.25
CA ASP A 609 -5.09 11.13 -5.47
C ASP A 609 -4.84 10.99 -3.95
N MET A 610 -4.36 9.82 -3.49
CA MET A 610 -4.20 9.51 -2.06
C MET A 610 -2.83 9.83 -1.49
N THR A 611 -1.76 9.67 -2.26
CA THR A 611 -0.40 9.78 -1.71
C THR A 611 0.07 11.21 -1.46
N SER A 612 -0.47 12.18 -2.20
CA SER A 612 -0.19 13.61 -2.01
C SER A 612 -1.17 14.48 -2.81
N GLY A 613 -2.18 13.88 -3.43
CA GLY A 613 -2.93 14.51 -4.51
C GLY A 613 -2.11 14.71 -5.79
N ILE A 614 -0.88 14.16 -5.82
CA ILE A 614 0.09 14.38 -6.90
C ILE A 614 0.52 13.04 -7.44
N SER A 615 0.15 12.77 -8.68
CA SER A 615 0.64 11.63 -9.44
C SER A 615 2.04 11.91 -10.00
N ILE A 616 2.85 10.88 -10.18
CA ILE A 616 4.06 10.98 -11.03
C ILE A 616 3.70 11.46 -12.43
N MET A 617 2.48 11.19 -12.89
CA MET A 617 1.95 11.72 -14.16
C MET A 617 1.88 13.23 -14.17
N ASP A 618 1.46 13.85 -13.06
CA ASP A 618 1.39 15.31 -12.94
C ASP A 618 2.78 15.94 -12.95
N LEU A 619 3.80 15.14 -12.61
CA LEU A 619 5.20 15.56 -12.58
C LEU A 619 5.95 15.30 -13.90
N GLY A 620 5.36 14.59 -14.90
CA GLY A 620 6.05 14.18 -16.13
C GLY A 620 5.75 15.04 -17.35
N LEU A 621 6.73 15.22 -18.25
CA LEU A 621 6.60 15.88 -19.56
C LEU A 621 6.75 14.91 -20.74
N ASN A 622 6.98 13.63 -20.45
CA ASN A 622 7.36 12.62 -21.43
C ASN A 622 6.35 12.46 -22.58
N GLU A 623 5.08 12.71 -22.33
CA GLU A 623 4.03 12.58 -23.33
C GLU A 623 4.09 13.68 -24.40
N PHE A 624 4.44 14.89 -24.01
CA PHE A 624 4.65 15.98 -24.98
C PHE A 624 5.83 15.67 -25.89
N ARG A 625 6.89 15.07 -25.35
CA ARG A 625 8.04 14.60 -26.13
C ARG A 625 7.67 13.50 -27.10
N LEU A 626 6.84 12.54 -26.66
CA LEU A 626 6.37 11.46 -27.53
C LEU A 626 5.48 11.99 -28.65
N ASP A 627 4.54 12.88 -28.35
CA ASP A 627 3.69 13.53 -29.34
C ASP A 627 4.54 14.30 -30.36
N LEU A 628 5.55 15.06 -29.89
CA LEU A 628 6.47 15.78 -30.74
C LEU A 628 7.30 14.84 -31.63
N LEU A 629 7.88 13.78 -31.04
CA LEU A 629 8.66 12.79 -31.80
C LEU A 629 7.83 12.04 -32.82
N GLU A 630 6.57 11.74 -32.54
CA GLU A 630 5.66 11.12 -33.49
C GLU A 630 5.31 12.06 -34.63
N TYR A 631 5.09 13.34 -34.34
CA TYR A 631 4.84 14.38 -35.32
C TYR A 631 6.07 14.58 -36.23
N MET A 632 7.27 14.68 -35.66
CA MET A 632 8.54 14.83 -36.39
C MET A 632 8.84 13.67 -37.34
N LYS A 633 8.39 12.45 -37.03
CA LYS A 633 8.53 11.31 -37.95
C LYS A 633 7.73 11.46 -39.25
N ARG A 634 6.67 12.26 -39.22
CA ARG A 634 5.75 12.46 -40.36
C ARG A 634 5.97 13.82 -41.02
N HIS A 635 6.64 14.76 -40.34
CA HIS A 635 6.81 16.15 -40.75
C HIS A 635 8.27 16.60 -40.52
N GLU A 636 9.10 16.53 -41.56
CA GLU A 636 10.52 16.92 -41.49
C GLU A 636 10.74 18.43 -41.43
N ASP A 637 9.70 19.22 -41.67
CA ASP A 637 9.72 20.68 -41.76
C ASP A 637 9.49 21.41 -40.43
N ILE A 638 9.30 20.71 -39.34
CA ILE A 638 9.00 21.33 -38.04
C ILE A 638 10.10 22.29 -37.55
N GLU A 639 11.36 21.98 -37.85
CA GLU A 639 12.50 22.81 -37.48
C GLU A 639 12.53 24.14 -38.25
N THR A 640 11.84 24.22 -39.39
CA THR A 640 11.74 25.39 -40.27
C THR A 640 10.44 26.15 -40.07
N ALA A 641 9.62 25.76 -39.10
CA ALA A 641 8.35 26.42 -38.81
C ALA A 641 8.53 27.92 -38.56
N PRO A 642 7.70 28.80 -39.19
CA PRO A 642 7.85 30.22 -39.07
C PRO A 642 7.59 30.72 -37.65
N LYS A 643 8.31 31.76 -37.23
CA LYS A 643 8.02 32.47 -35.98
C LYS A 643 6.67 33.17 -36.07
N GLY A 644 5.92 33.17 -34.98
CA GLY A 644 4.59 33.76 -34.94
C GLY A 644 3.49 32.85 -35.50
N LEU A 645 3.80 31.54 -35.68
CA LEU A 645 2.77 30.54 -35.99
C LEU A 645 1.66 30.58 -34.93
N HIS A 646 0.42 30.61 -35.36
CA HIS A 646 -0.74 30.62 -34.49
C HIS A 646 -1.82 29.70 -35.04
N THR A 647 -2.68 29.19 -34.15
CA THR A 647 -3.85 28.41 -34.51
C THR A 647 -5.01 28.78 -33.61
N VAL A 648 -6.23 28.59 -34.08
CA VAL A 648 -7.45 28.85 -33.35
C VAL A 648 -8.20 27.53 -33.15
N VAL A 649 -8.58 27.23 -31.93
CA VAL A 649 -9.32 26.02 -31.56
C VAL A 649 -10.53 26.39 -30.70
N ALA A 650 -11.60 25.61 -30.79
CA ALA A 650 -12.78 25.84 -29.98
C ALA A 650 -12.45 25.65 -28.47
N GLN A 651 -13.04 26.53 -27.66
CA GLN A 651 -12.93 26.42 -26.17
C GLN A 651 -13.56 25.14 -25.64
N THR A 652 -13.20 24.80 -24.43
CA THR A 652 -13.78 23.68 -23.65
C THR A 652 -14.19 24.17 -22.26
N GLU A 653 -14.94 23.37 -21.51
CA GLU A 653 -15.32 23.71 -20.13
C GLU A 653 -14.08 23.92 -19.23
N ASP A 654 -13.02 23.18 -19.47
CA ASP A 654 -11.75 23.23 -18.70
C ASP A 654 -10.80 24.35 -19.17
N ALA A 655 -11.07 24.98 -20.30
CA ALA A 655 -10.23 26.03 -20.88
C ALA A 655 -11.10 27.13 -21.50
N PRO A 656 -11.36 28.21 -20.72
CA PRO A 656 -12.19 29.34 -21.17
C PRO A 656 -11.58 30.03 -22.38
N ALA A 657 -12.40 30.89 -23.04
CA ALA A 657 -11.93 31.68 -24.16
C ALA A 657 -10.74 32.57 -23.76
N GLY A 658 -9.71 32.64 -24.60
CA GLY A 658 -8.49 33.40 -24.32
C GLY A 658 -7.36 33.09 -25.28
N VAL A 659 -6.16 33.51 -24.95
CA VAL A 659 -4.96 33.33 -25.80
C VAL A 659 -3.79 32.77 -24.98
N ILE A 660 -3.17 31.74 -25.49
CA ILE A 660 -1.91 31.21 -24.96
C ILE A 660 -0.76 31.78 -25.74
N PHE A 661 0.09 32.56 -25.09
CA PHE A 661 1.29 33.16 -25.69
C PHE A 661 2.51 32.31 -25.34
N VAL A 662 3.35 32.01 -26.34
CA VAL A 662 4.70 31.47 -26.17
C VAL A 662 5.69 32.55 -26.63
N LEU A 663 6.35 33.16 -25.66
CA LEU A 663 7.26 34.29 -25.88
C LEU A 663 8.70 33.85 -25.59
N ARG A 664 9.65 34.44 -26.32
CA ARG A 664 11.08 34.24 -26.06
C ARG A 664 11.72 35.55 -25.63
N ASN A 665 12.46 35.56 -24.54
CA ASN A 665 13.29 36.68 -24.14
C ASN A 665 14.42 36.85 -25.14
N ILE A 666 14.53 38.08 -25.71
CA ILE A 666 15.56 38.43 -26.69
C ILE A 666 16.96 38.47 -26.04
N ASN A 667 17.03 38.86 -24.79
CA ASN A 667 18.27 38.89 -24.02
C ASN A 667 18.39 37.65 -23.12
N ASN A 668 18.96 36.57 -23.66
CA ASN A 668 19.09 35.28 -22.96
C ASN A 668 19.97 35.36 -21.70
N SER A 669 20.79 36.42 -21.53
CA SER A 669 21.67 36.56 -20.35
C SER A 669 20.95 37.13 -19.11
N VAL A 670 19.73 37.65 -19.28
CA VAL A 670 18.95 38.25 -18.20
C VAL A 670 17.68 37.44 -17.96
N ASN A 671 17.63 36.68 -16.87
CA ASN A 671 16.38 36.12 -16.40
C ASN A 671 15.70 37.13 -15.46
N ILE A 672 14.56 37.66 -15.89
CA ILE A 672 13.80 38.70 -15.17
C ILE A 672 13.22 38.11 -13.87
N ASP A 673 12.84 36.85 -13.90
CA ASP A 673 12.34 36.13 -12.73
C ASP A 673 13.08 34.77 -12.60
N ASN A 674 13.88 34.65 -11.56
CA ASN A 674 14.64 33.43 -11.27
C ASN A 674 13.75 32.18 -11.05
N ARG A 675 12.44 32.35 -10.84
CA ARG A 675 11.47 31.29 -10.76
C ARG A 675 11.04 30.78 -12.13
N ASN A 676 11.25 31.53 -13.21
CA ASN A 676 11.00 31.06 -14.57
C ASN A 676 12.03 30.00 -14.97
N ARG A 677 11.60 28.78 -15.08
CA ARG A 677 12.43 27.59 -15.29
C ARG A 677 12.60 27.20 -16.74
N ILE A 678 11.79 27.76 -17.60
CA ILE A 678 11.90 27.58 -19.06
C ILE A 678 12.59 28.77 -19.73
N HIS A 679 13.27 29.62 -18.95
CA HIS A 679 14.04 30.72 -19.51
C HIS A 679 14.96 30.22 -20.65
N PRO A 680 15.02 30.89 -21.82
CA PRO A 680 14.48 32.21 -22.15
C PRO A 680 13.02 32.26 -22.61
N PHE A 681 12.25 31.17 -22.46
CA PHE A 681 10.86 31.15 -22.91
C PHE A 681 9.91 31.52 -21.75
N TYR A 682 8.77 32.09 -22.12
CA TYR A 682 7.66 32.43 -21.23
C TYR A 682 6.37 31.96 -21.89
N MET A 683 5.59 31.17 -21.20
CA MET A 683 4.28 30.72 -21.65
C MET A 683 3.22 31.32 -20.71
N VAL A 684 2.22 31.97 -21.24
CA VAL A 684 1.18 32.65 -20.47
C VAL A 684 -0.18 32.44 -21.15
N TYR A 685 -1.18 32.06 -20.37
CA TYR A 685 -2.57 31.96 -20.82
C TYR A 685 -3.35 33.14 -20.24
N ILE A 686 -3.91 33.96 -21.10
CA ILE A 686 -4.69 35.17 -20.76
C ILE A 686 -6.12 34.91 -21.22
N SER A 687 -7.09 35.06 -20.30
CA SER A 687 -8.52 34.97 -20.63
C SER A 687 -9.00 36.14 -21.47
N GLU A 688 -10.20 36.03 -22.03
CA GLU A 688 -10.84 37.07 -22.82
C GLU A 688 -11.11 38.36 -22.00
N GLU A 689 -11.27 38.23 -20.69
CA GLU A 689 -11.40 39.34 -19.74
C GLU A 689 -10.05 40.03 -19.44
N GLY A 690 -8.93 39.49 -19.94
CA GLY A 690 -7.60 39.98 -19.69
C GLY A 690 -6.93 39.53 -18.41
N GLU A 691 -7.52 38.51 -17.73
CA GLU A 691 -6.96 37.90 -16.54
C GLU A 691 -5.97 36.80 -16.90
N ILE A 692 -4.95 36.60 -16.07
CA ILE A 692 -3.96 35.53 -16.25
C ILE A 692 -4.59 34.21 -15.72
N ALA A 693 -5.06 33.39 -16.64
CA ALA A 693 -5.62 32.08 -16.32
C ALA A 693 -4.52 31.05 -15.92
N CYS A 694 -3.33 31.17 -16.51
CA CYS A 694 -2.15 30.42 -16.11
C CYS A 694 -0.88 31.19 -16.47
N ASP A 695 0.04 31.29 -15.50
CA ASP A 695 1.29 32.03 -15.67
C ASP A 695 2.46 31.10 -16.10
N TYR A 696 3.60 31.73 -16.43
CA TYR A 696 4.82 31.07 -16.86
C TYR A 696 5.52 30.24 -15.75
N LEU A 697 5.04 30.28 -14.52
CA LEU A 697 5.58 29.50 -13.42
C LEU A 697 5.07 28.05 -13.43
N ASN A 698 3.98 27.79 -14.18
CA ASN A 698 3.43 26.45 -14.36
C ASN A 698 3.35 26.05 -15.84
N PRO A 699 4.49 25.85 -16.52
CA PRO A 699 4.53 25.53 -17.94
C PRO A 699 3.88 24.19 -18.26
N LYS A 700 3.89 23.23 -17.34
CA LYS A 700 3.24 21.93 -17.54
C LYS A 700 1.73 22.07 -17.69
N ARG A 701 1.06 22.83 -16.82
CA ARG A 701 -0.37 23.08 -16.92
C ARG A 701 -0.74 23.72 -18.27
N LEU A 702 0.08 24.64 -18.76
CA LEU A 702 -0.12 25.24 -20.07
C LEU A 702 0.01 24.23 -21.21
N LEU A 703 1.02 23.37 -21.15
CA LEU A 703 1.19 22.30 -22.14
C LEU A 703 0.02 21.28 -22.07
N ASP A 704 -0.44 20.90 -20.89
CA ASP A 704 -1.62 20.04 -20.72
C ASP A 704 -2.87 20.69 -21.33
N THR A 705 -3.07 21.99 -21.11
CA THR A 705 -4.18 22.75 -21.70
C THR A 705 -4.09 22.79 -23.23
N MET A 706 -2.92 23.07 -23.77
CA MET A 706 -2.70 23.06 -25.23
C MET A 706 -2.98 21.66 -25.82
N ARG A 707 -2.50 20.61 -25.17
CA ARG A 707 -2.72 19.24 -25.59
C ARG A 707 -4.22 18.88 -25.58
N LEU A 708 -4.92 19.29 -24.53
CA LEU A 708 -6.37 19.06 -24.40
C LEU A 708 -7.13 19.75 -25.54
N LEU A 709 -6.79 21.02 -25.81
CA LEU A 709 -7.45 21.82 -26.82
C LEU A 709 -7.18 21.34 -28.26
N CYS A 710 -5.96 20.87 -28.55
CA CYS A 710 -5.51 20.57 -29.92
C CYS A 710 -5.65 19.09 -30.32
N ARG A 711 -5.83 18.19 -29.37
CA ARG A 711 -5.81 16.76 -29.64
C ARG A 711 -6.93 16.31 -30.59
N GLY A 712 -6.55 15.51 -31.58
CA GLY A 712 -7.48 14.99 -32.60
C GLY A 712 -8.01 16.01 -33.59
N LYS A 713 -7.54 17.28 -33.49
CA LYS A 713 -7.89 18.38 -34.39
C LYS A 713 -6.74 18.56 -35.38
N GLY A 714 -6.91 18.09 -36.61
CA GLY A 714 -5.88 18.24 -37.67
C GLY A 714 -5.87 19.60 -38.34
N GLU A 715 -6.96 20.38 -38.19
CA GLU A 715 -7.12 21.67 -38.82
C GLU A 715 -7.63 22.73 -37.83
N PRO A 716 -7.24 24.00 -37.95
CA PRO A 716 -7.78 25.07 -37.12
C PRO A 716 -9.27 25.29 -37.38
N CYS A 717 -9.96 25.88 -36.40
CA CYS A 717 -11.38 26.20 -36.52
C CYS A 717 -11.57 27.38 -37.48
N ALA A 718 -11.93 27.08 -38.71
CA ALA A 718 -12.04 28.12 -39.77
C ALA A 718 -13.08 29.18 -39.43
N GLU A 719 -14.17 28.83 -38.70
CA GLU A 719 -15.22 29.78 -38.32
C GLU A 719 -14.76 30.81 -37.29
N LEU A 720 -13.69 30.53 -36.54
CA LEU A 720 -13.11 31.42 -35.54
C LEU A 720 -11.87 32.18 -36.06
N CYS A 721 -11.39 31.85 -37.26
CA CYS A 721 -10.22 32.51 -37.88
C CYS A 721 -10.56 33.78 -38.66
N THR A 722 -11.83 34.17 -38.76
CA THR A 722 -12.30 35.41 -39.39
C THR A 722 -12.54 36.49 -38.36
#